data_11ab11407e3fdd9feced82a2378a14f2
#
_entry.id   11ab11407e3fdd9feced82a2378a14f2
#
_cell.length_a   1.000
_cell.length_b   1.000
_cell.length_c   1.000
_cell.angle_alpha   90.00
_cell.angle_beta   90.00
_cell.angle_gamma   90.00
#
_symmetry.space_group_name_H-M   'P 1'
#
loop_
_entity.id
_entity.type
_entity.pdbx_description
1 polymer ?
#
loop_
_entity_poly.entity_id
_entity_poly.type
_entity_poly.pdbx_seq_one_letter_code
_entity_poly.pdbx_strand_id
1 'polypeptide(L)'
;MQKQARVVIIGGGVVGASILYHLSKLGCSDAIMLERSELTSGSTWHAAGGMHTINGDPNVAKLQQYTIELYKEIEELSGQDIGLHMTGGIMLAATHERFDWLKSVYAKGKYLGMDDLEIITPQRAHELMPLIDPEQFVGAMYDPIEGHVDPYGVTHAYAKAARKNGASYETHVMVESLSQTADGSWHVKTNKGTIIAEHVVNAAGLWAREVGRMVGLELPVLAMEHMYLLTEDMPEVAEINASTGAEVLHAVDFDGEIYLRQERAGMLMGTYEKACKPWSETTTPWEFGHQLLEPDIDRIAPSLEVGFKHFPAFEKAGIKQIINGPFTFAPDGNPLVGPVKGMTNYWAACAVMAGFSQGGGVGLSLANWIVNGDPGLDVWAMDVSRFGDYASMQFTNARVRENYARRFSIRYPNEELQAARPLLTTPIYDKQKAAGAQFGAAYGLEIPLWYAPKNTSDVFSWRRSTDFDHVGAEARAVRESVGLSDISGFAKYRVSGPGAADWLDHILACRLPAVGRMVLAPMLKDDGKIIGDFSLSRLDDDSFLIIGSGIAESYHMRWFLAHLPDTGDVEINSLGLDLVGLTLAGPKSRDVLQSCVSVDISHDSMRFMAIKQIDIGMIPAIVGRVSYTGDLGYEIWVAPAYLNSLFDQLMTAGAAHHIRLFGSRALNALRLEKNYGSWGREYRPIYGPVETGLDAFVAYDKPADFIGKSAALAERDSGGTMRLCSFVIEAKDADVIGDEPIAHNGTV
;
A
#
# COMPACT_ATOMS: atom_id res chain seq x y z
N MET A 1 -32.88 -18.05 -9.42
CA MET A 1 -31.54 -17.45 -9.60
C MET A 1 -31.34 -17.04 -11.06
N GLN A 2 -30.86 -15.84 -11.33
CA GLN A 2 -30.57 -15.36 -12.68
C GLN A 2 -29.44 -16.18 -13.32
N LYS A 3 -29.48 -16.32 -14.66
CA LYS A 3 -28.47 -17.13 -15.39
C LYS A 3 -27.30 -16.29 -15.90
N GLN A 4 -27.45 -14.98 -15.92
CA GLN A 4 -26.46 -14.02 -16.40
C GLN A 4 -26.44 -12.81 -15.48
N ALA A 5 -25.29 -12.21 -15.30
CA ALA A 5 -25.10 -10.94 -14.60
C ALA A 5 -23.88 -10.22 -15.17
N ARG A 6 -23.89 -8.90 -15.18
CA ARG A 6 -22.68 -8.14 -15.50
C ARG A 6 -21.62 -8.34 -14.42
N VAL A 7 -22.00 -8.25 -13.15
CA VAL A 7 -21.06 -8.41 -12.02
C VAL A 7 -21.59 -9.44 -11.03
N VAL A 8 -20.77 -10.44 -10.70
CA VAL A 8 -21.02 -11.37 -9.60
C VAL A 8 -20.04 -11.05 -8.46
N ILE A 9 -20.59 -10.73 -7.29
CA ILE A 9 -19.85 -10.48 -6.05
C ILE A 9 -19.95 -11.72 -5.16
N ILE A 10 -18.83 -12.25 -4.71
CA ILE A 10 -18.76 -13.44 -3.86
C ILE A 10 -18.47 -12.99 -2.41
N GLY A 11 -19.46 -13.14 -1.53
CA GLY A 11 -19.42 -12.79 -0.11
C GLY A 11 -20.38 -11.70 0.30
N GLY A 12 -21.25 -12.00 1.27
CA GLY A 12 -22.32 -11.13 1.81
C GLY A 12 -21.93 -10.43 3.12
N GLY A 13 -20.64 -10.14 3.34
CA GLY A 13 -20.16 -9.27 4.41
C GLY A 13 -20.30 -7.80 4.06
N VAL A 14 -19.85 -6.91 4.99
CA VAL A 14 -19.96 -5.45 4.82
C VAL A 14 -19.31 -4.95 3.54
N VAL A 15 -18.19 -5.54 3.12
CA VAL A 15 -17.44 -5.15 1.91
C VAL A 15 -18.24 -5.51 0.64
N GLY A 16 -18.71 -6.76 0.53
CA GLY A 16 -19.50 -7.19 -0.63
C GLY A 16 -20.82 -6.43 -0.76
N ALA A 17 -21.50 -6.18 0.37
CA ALA A 17 -22.72 -5.38 0.40
C ALA A 17 -22.48 -3.92 -0.01
N SER A 18 -21.36 -3.33 0.42
CA SER A 18 -20.94 -1.99 0.01
C SER A 18 -20.64 -1.92 -1.50
N ILE A 19 -19.91 -2.91 -2.06
CA ILE A 19 -19.64 -2.98 -3.50
C ILE A 19 -20.94 -3.06 -4.29
N LEU A 20 -21.89 -3.92 -3.88
CA LEU A 20 -23.18 -4.04 -4.51
C LEU A 20 -23.95 -2.70 -4.52
N TYR A 21 -23.95 -2.00 -3.38
CA TYR A 21 -24.57 -0.68 -3.24
C TYR A 21 -23.95 0.32 -4.22
N HIS A 22 -22.63 0.44 -4.24
CA HIS A 22 -21.96 1.44 -5.08
C HIS A 22 -22.08 1.14 -6.57
N LEU A 23 -22.02 -0.15 -7.00
CA LEU A 23 -22.32 -0.54 -8.37
C LEU A 23 -23.73 -0.10 -8.78
N SER A 24 -24.72 -0.39 -7.95
CA SER A 24 -26.11 -0.03 -8.21
C SER A 24 -26.32 1.50 -8.25
N LYS A 25 -25.63 2.25 -7.37
CA LYS A 25 -25.62 3.72 -7.35
C LYS A 25 -25.04 4.32 -8.64
N LEU A 26 -24.06 3.64 -9.25
CA LEU A 26 -23.47 4.01 -10.53
C LEU A 26 -24.26 3.51 -11.75
N GLY A 27 -25.46 2.96 -11.55
CA GLY A 27 -26.34 2.49 -12.61
C GLY A 27 -26.05 1.06 -13.08
N CYS A 28 -25.10 0.34 -12.50
CA CYS A 28 -24.83 -1.07 -12.76
C CYS A 28 -25.80 -1.94 -11.93
N SER A 29 -27.09 -1.98 -12.34
CA SER A 29 -28.13 -2.74 -11.65
C SER A 29 -28.10 -4.24 -11.99
N ASP A 30 -27.43 -4.65 -13.08
CA ASP A 30 -27.18 -6.06 -13.42
C ASP A 30 -25.97 -6.61 -12.64
N ALA A 31 -26.04 -6.46 -11.32
CA ALA A 31 -25.09 -6.97 -10.36
C ALA A 31 -25.79 -7.88 -9.36
N ILE A 32 -25.16 -8.99 -9.01
CA ILE A 32 -25.63 -9.93 -8.00
C ILE A 32 -24.55 -10.25 -6.97
N MET A 33 -24.91 -10.22 -5.70
CA MET A 33 -24.06 -10.69 -4.61
C MET A 33 -24.53 -12.07 -4.14
N LEU A 34 -23.60 -12.99 -4.02
CA LEU A 34 -23.83 -14.38 -3.59
C LEU A 34 -23.24 -14.60 -2.20
N GLU A 35 -24.07 -15.02 -1.27
CA GLU A 35 -23.65 -15.40 0.08
C GLU A 35 -24.00 -16.88 0.34
N ARG A 36 -23.03 -17.65 0.78
CA ARG A 36 -23.20 -19.08 1.04
C ARG A 36 -24.08 -19.42 2.25
N SER A 37 -24.21 -18.48 3.19
CA SER A 37 -25.03 -18.59 4.39
C SER A 37 -25.96 -17.39 4.49
N GLU A 38 -26.02 -16.69 5.61
CA GLU A 38 -26.73 -15.42 5.80
C GLU A 38 -25.77 -14.24 5.63
N LEU A 39 -26.32 -13.05 5.34
CA LEU A 39 -25.52 -11.83 5.36
C LEU A 39 -24.82 -11.70 6.72
N THR A 40 -23.61 -11.18 6.71
CA THR A 40 -22.74 -10.96 7.88
C THR A 40 -22.08 -12.20 8.48
N SER A 41 -22.42 -13.42 8.07
CA SER A 41 -22.05 -14.68 8.75
C SER A 41 -20.54 -14.96 8.90
N GLY A 42 -19.65 -14.21 8.21
CA GLY A 42 -18.20 -14.28 8.39
C GLY A 42 -17.71 -13.44 9.57
N SER A 43 -16.70 -12.58 9.35
CA SER A 43 -16.14 -11.69 10.38
C SER A 43 -17.06 -10.51 10.74
N THR A 44 -18.02 -10.17 9.89
CA THR A 44 -18.81 -8.94 10.02
C THR A 44 -19.65 -8.92 11.29
N TRP A 45 -20.36 -10.01 11.63
CA TRP A 45 -21.37 -10.03 12.70
C TRP A 45 -20.77 -9.87 14.11
N HIS A 46 -19.52 -10.29 14.33
CA HIS A 46 -18.85 -10.20 15.63
C HIS A 46 -17.84 -9.04 15.71
N ALA A 47 -17.85 -8.14 14.75
CA ALA A 47 -16.95 -6.98 14.77
C ALA A 47 -17.37 -5.98 15.88
N ALA A 48 -16.40 -5.30 16.46
CA ALA A 48 -16.64 -4.26 17.47
C ALA A 48 -17.40 -3.04 16.97
N GLY A 49 -17.53 -2.87 15.65
CA GLY A 49 -18.31 -1.80 15.01
C GLY A 49 -17.69 -0.41 15.09
N GLY A 50 -16.49 -0.26 15.67
CA GLY A 50 -15.79 1.01 15.76
C GLY A 50 -15.42 1.58 14.37
N MET A 51 -15.53 2.88 14.23
CA MET A 51 -15.16 3.61 13.02
C MET A 51 -14.20 4.75 13.38
N HIS A 52 -13.12 4.83 12.62
CA HIS A 52 -12.02 5.76 12.82
C HIS A 52 -11.71 6.49 11.52
N THR A 53 -11.46 7.81 11.60
CA THR A 53 -11.10 8.65 10.45
C THR A 53 -9.63 8.55 10.08
N ILE A 54 -8.78 8.32 11.07
CA ILE A 54 -7.32 8.43 10.96
C ILE A 54 -6.70 7.11 10.50
N ASN A 55 -5.78 7.21 9.54
CA ASN A 55 -4.93 6.13 9.09
C ASN A 55 -3.51 6.62 8.84
N GLY A 56 -2.52 5.74 8.94
CA GLY A 56 -1.13 6.06 8.62
C GLY A 56 -0.89 6.39 7.14
N ASP A 57 -1.75 5.87 6.25
CA ASP A 57 -1.75 6.20 4.83
C ASP A 57 -2.84 7.24 4.55
N PRO A 58 -2.50 8.41 3.94
CA PRO A 58 -3.47 9.48 3.67
C PRO A 58 -4.61 9.07 2.75
N ASN A 59 -4.38 8.15 1.82
CA ASN A 59 -5.42 7.72 0.88
C ASN A 59 -6.40 6.77 1.56
N VAL A 60 -5.92 5.87 2.40
CA VAL A 60 -6.79 5.03 3.24
C VAL A 60 -7.61 5.89 4.20
N ALA A 61 -7.01 6.94 4.79
CA ALA A 61 -7.74 7.90 5.62
C ALA A 61 -8.89 8.59 4.87
N LYS A 62 -8.69 9.01 3.62
CA LYS A 62 -9.77 9.57 2.78
C LYS A 62 -10.92 8.59 2.55
N LEU A 63 -10.62 7.31 2.34
CA LEU A 63 -11.65 6.27 2.20
C LEU A 63 -12.42 6.06 3.50
N GLN A 64 -11.75 6.18 4.64
CA GLN A 64 -12.38 6.11 5.96
C GLN A 64 -13.32 7.29 6.20
N GLN A 65 -12.88 8.52 5.88
CA GLN A 65 -13.75 9.71 5.95
C GLN A 65 -15.00 9.55 5.07
N TYR A 66 -14.83 9.13 3.82
CA TYR A 66 -15.97 8.86 2.94
C TYR A 66 -16.93 7.82 3.54
N THR A 67 -16.41 6.76 4.15
CA THR A 67 -17.22 5.71 4.76
C THR A 67 -18.09 6.26 5.89
N ILE A 68 -17.51 7.10 6.75
CA ILE A 68 -18.24 7.70 7.89
C ILE A 68 -19.27 8.71 7.40
N GLU A 69 -18.95 9.55 6.42
CA GLU A 69 -19.93 10.45 5.81
C GLU A 69 -21.10 9.69 5.19
N LEU A 70 -20.83 8.57 4.51
CA LEU A 70 -21.89 7.73 3.93
C LEU A 70 -22.83 7.17 5.00
N TYR A 71 -22.36 6.87 6.21
CA TYR A 71 -23.20 6.36 7.29
C TYR A 71 -24.27 7.36 7.72
N LYS A 72 -24.02 8.65 7.63
CA LYS A 72 -25.01 9.69 7.93
C LYS A 72 -26.22 9.67 6.96
N GLU A 73 -26.03 9.12 5.76
CA GLU A 73 -27.07 9.11 4.71
C GLU A 73 -27.67 7.72 4.48
N ILE A 74 -26.90 6.64 4.68
CA ILE A 74 -27.28 5.29 4.24
C ILE A 74 -28.50 4.76 4.98
N GLU A 75 -28.74 5.21 6.22
CA GLU A 75 -29.94 4.86 7.00
C GLU A 75 -31.19 5.37 6.30
N GLU A 76 -31.25 6.65 5.92
CA GLU A 76 -32.37 7.24 5.19
C GLU A 76 -32.55 6.58 3.81
N LEU A 77 -31.46 6.40 3.05
CA LEU A 77 -31.49 5.79 1.72
C LEU A 77 -32.03 4.34 1.76
N SER A 78 -31.62 3.57 2.76
CA SER A 78 -32.03 2.17 2.90
C SER A 78 -33.32 1.95 3.64
N GLY A 79 -33.65 2.82 4.58
CA GLY A 79 -34.70 2.62 5.58
C GLY A 79 -34.35 1.54 6.61
N GLN A 80 -33.05 1.30 6.83
CA GLN A 80 -32.51 0.35 7.80
C GLN A 80 -31.72 1.11 8.85
N ASP A 81 -32.12 0.96 10.13
CA ASP A 81 -31.35 1.45 11.26
C ASP A 81 -29.95 0.79 11.27
N ILE A 82 -28.93 1.62 11.40
CA ILE A 82 -27.53 1.19 11.41
C ILE A 82 -26.86 1.38 12.78
N GLY A 83 -27.60 1.83 13.78
CA GLY A 83 -27.07 2.09 15.13
C GLY A 83 -25.86 3.05 15.07
N LEU A 84 -26.02 4.19 14.41
CA LEU A 84 -24.94 5.18 14.29
C LEU A 84 -24.80 6.00 15.56
N HIS A 85 -23.67 5.86 16.23
CA HIS A 85 -23.31 6.59 17.43
C HIS A 85 -22.04 7.41 17.19
N MET A 86 -22.19 8.73 17.02
CA MET A 86 -21.09 9.69 16.83
C MET A 86 -20.62 10.20 18.20
N THR A 87 -19.84 9.39 18.90
CA THR A 87 -19.44 9.67 20.27
C THR A 87 -18.21 10.58 20.36
N GLY A 88 -17.44 10.67 19.30
CA GLY A 88 -16.05 11.16 19.34
C GLY A 88 -15.09 10.11 19.90
N GLY A 89 -13.79 10.39 19.79
CA GLY A 89 -12.74 9.49 20.22
C GLY A 89 -11.54 10.21 20.79
N ILE A 90 -10.80 9.54 21.68
CA ILE A 90 -9.57 10.01 22.30
C ILE A 90 -8.46 9.01 22.02
N MET A 91 -7.37 9.48 21.46
CA MET A 91 -6.14 8.73 21.28
C MET A 91 -5.14 9.14 22.35
N LEU A 92 -4.72 8.19 23.18
CA LEU A 92 -3.93 8.42 24.38
C LEU A 92 -2.43 8.17 24.13
N ALA A 93 -1.58 8.94 24.80
CA ALA A 93 -0.14 8.78 24.81
C ALA A 93 0.38 8.66 26.24
N ALA A 94 0.88 7.48 26.61
CA ALA A 94 1.51 7.25 27.92
C ALA A 94 3.00 7.62 27.92
N THR A 95 3.62 7.80 26.74
CA THR A 95 5.03 8.16 26.58
C THR A 95 5.20 9.43 25.75
N HIS A 96 6.32 10.14 25.93
CA HIS A 96 6.64 11.32 25.11
C HIS A 96 6.82 10.97 23.65
N GLU A 97 7.40 9.79 23.33
CA GLU A 97 7.54 9.32 21.96
C GLU A 97 6.19 9.06 21.30
N ARG A 98 5.24 8.48 22.03
CA ARG A 98 3.86 8.32 21.54
C ARG A 98 3.19 9.67 21.33
N PHE A 99 3.43 10.61 22.21
CA PHE A 99 2.85 11.95 22.07
C PHE A 99 3.43 12.72 20.88
N ASP A 100 4.72 12.54 20.57
CA ASP A 100 5.32 13.09 19.35
C ASP A 100 4.73 12.41 18.08
N TRP A 101 4.47 11.10 18.14
CA TRP A 101 3.73 10.41 17.09
C TRP A 101 2.31 10.98 16.90
N LEU A 102 1.55 11.21 17.97
CA LEU A 102 0.21 11.82 17.90
C LEU A 102 0.24 13.23 17.27
N LYS A 103 1.24 14.03 17.58
CA LYS A 103 1.43 15.35 16.93
C LYS A 103 1.67 15.22 15.42
N SER A 104 2.42 14.21 14.98
CA SER A 104 2.61 13.91 13.56
C SER A 104 1.28 13.49 12.91
N VAL A 105 0.50 12.65 13.57
CA VAL A 105 -0.84 12.22 13.11
C VAL A 105 -1.78 13.43 13.01
N TYR A 106 -1.79 14.30 14.02
CA TYR A 106 -2.55 15.54 14.03
C TYR A 106 -2.21 16.44 12.82
N ALA A 107 -0.91 16.64 12.54
CA ALA A 107 -0.48 17.43 11.40
C ALA A 107 -0.97 16.85 10.06
N LYS A 108 -0.87 15.53 9.89
CA LYS A 108 -1.42 14.83 8.72
C LYS A 108 -2.94 14.95 8.62
N GLY A 109 -3.64 14.85 9.73
CA GLY A 109 -5.09 15.04 9.79
C GLY A 109 -5.49 16.42 9.29
N LYS A 110 -4.80 17.49 9.69
CA LYS A 110 -5.03 18.85 9.16
C LYS A 110 -4.84 18.93 7.66
N TYR A 111 -3.79 18.31 7.10
CA TYR A 111 -3.61 18.22 5.66
C TYR A 111 -4.79 17.52 4.95
N LEU A 112 -5.42 16.56 5.61
CA LEU A 112 -6.56 15.81 5.08
C LEU A 112 -7.92 16.53 5.28
N GLY A 113 -7.90 17.77 5.80
CA GLY A 113 -9.12 18.56 6.05
C GLY A 113 -9.85 18.16 7.34
N MET A 114 -9.21 17.45 8.26
CA MET A 114 -9.76 17.15 9.59
C MET A 114 -9.52 18.32 10.54
N ASP A 115 -10.25 19.41 10.32
CA ASP A 115 -10.00 20.67 11.04
C ASP A 115 -10.41 20.63 12.52
N ASP A 116 -11.26 19.69 12.91
CA ASP A 116 -11.78 19.57 14.28
C ASP A 116 -10.89 18.72 15.21
N LEU A 117 -9.77 18.16 14.72
CA LEU A 117 -8.81 17.45 15.55
C LEU A 117 -8.15 18.39 16.56
N GLU A 118 -7.99 17.93 17.80
CA GLU A 118 -7.35 18.71 18.88
C GLU A 118 -6.27 17.89 19.59
N ILE A 119 -5.11 18.52 19.83
CA ILE A 119 -4.12 18.01 20.80
C ILE A 119 -4.53 18.52 22.18
N ILE A 120 -4.76 17.60 23.10
CA ILE A 120 -5.30 17.91 24.44
C ILE A 120 -4.38 17.41 25.57
N THR A 121 -4.55 18.01 26.75
CA THR A 121 -3.86 17.57 27.97
C THR A 121 -4.50 16.30 28.54
N PRO A 122 -3.80 15.53 29.41
CA PRO A 122 -4.39 14.40 30.11
C PRO A 122 -5.59 14.78 30.97
N GLN A 123 -5.56 15.94 31.60
CA GLN A 123 -6.68 16.46 32.39
C GLN A 123 -7.90 16.75 31.54
N ARG A 124 -7.68 17.31 30.33
CA ARG A 124 -8.79 17.53 29.38
C ARG A 124 -9.34 16.20 28.86
N ALA A 125 -8.50 15.20 28.63
CA ALA A 125 -8.95 13.85 28.27
C ALA A 125 -9.83 13.23 29.38
N HIS A 126 -9.40 13.36 30.64
CA HIS A 126 -10.22 12.94 31.80
C HIS A 126 -11.55 13.69 31.91
N GLU A 127 -11.57 15.02 31.68
CA GLU A 127 -12.82 15.78 31.67
C GLU A 127 -13.81 15.26 30.59
N LEU A 128 -13.29 14.90 29.42
CA LEU A 128 -14.11 14.35 28.32
C LEU A 128 -14.52 12.91 28.55
N MET A 129 -13.66 12.10 29.19
CA MET A 129 -13.88 10.69 29.51
C MET A 129 -13.37 10.40 30.94
N PRO A 130 -14.22 10.54 31.95
CA PRO A 130 -13.83 10.39 33.36
C PRO A 130 -13.32 8.99 33.76
N LEU A 131 -13.42 8.00 32.90
CA LEU A 131 -12.85 6.66 33.11
C LEU A 131 -11.31 6.64 33.01
N ILE A 132 -10.69 7.66 32.36
CA ILE A 132 -9.25 7.77 32.16
C ILE A 132 -8.56 8.21 33.46
N ASP A 133 -7.49 7.53 33.89
CA ASP A 133 -6.58 8.06 34.92
C ASP A 133 -5.57 9.02 34.23
N PRO A 134 -5.68 10.34 34.45
CA PRO A 134 -4.82 11.31 33.77
C PRO A 134 -3.36 11.24 34.17
N GLU A 135 -3.02 10.60 35.30
CA GLU A 135 -1.63 10.47 35.79
C GLU A 135 -0.83 9.45 34.97
N GLN A 136 -1.50 8.60 34.19
CA GLN A 136 -0.84 7.58 33.36
C GLN A 136 -0.41 8.11 31.97
N PHE A 137 -0.79 9.34 31.62
CA PHE A 137 -0.60 9.87 30.28
C PHE A 137 0.17 11.19 30.27
N VAL A 138 0.85 11.46 29.16
CA VAL A 138 1.58 12.73 28.92
C VAL A 138 0.85 13.64 27.94
N GLY A 139 -0.15 13.16 27.25
CA GLY A 139 -1.00 13.90 26.31
C GLY A 139 -1.98 13.01 25.61
N ALA A 140 -2.84 13.63 24.82
CA ALA A 140 -3.83 12.92 23.99
C ALA A 140 -4.19 13.74 22.75
N MET A 141 -4.90 13.10 21.83
CA MET A 141 -5.56 13.75 20.69
C MET A 141 -7.05 13.40 20.72
N TYR A 142 -7.89 14.39 20.52
CA TYR A 142 -9.33 14.25 20.43
C TYR A 142 -9.78 14.35 18.97
N ASP A 143 -10.66 13.43 18.54
CA ASP A 143 -11.32 13.43 17.25
C ASP A 143 -12.86 13.38 17.45
N PRO A 144 -13.59 14.45 17.12
CA PRO A 144 -15.05 14.49 17.32
C PRO A 144 -15.82 13.65 16.31
N ILE A 145 -15.18 13.16 15.23
CA ILE A 145 -15.86 12.46 14.13
C ILE A 145 -15.84 10.93 14.32
N GLU A 146 -15.16 10.42 15.33
CA GLU A 146 -15.15 8.99 15.64
C GLU A 146 -16.46 8.50 16.25
N GLY A 147 -16.66 7.19 16.21
CA GLY A 147 -17.85 6.58 16.77
C GLY A 147 -17.98 5.09 16.47
N HIS A 148 -19.19 4.57 16.50
CA HIS A 148 -19.46 3.18 16.15
C HIS A 148 -20.82 2.99 15.48
N VAL A 149 -20.97 1.83 14.86
CA VAL A 149 -22.20 1.41 14.17
C VAL A 149 -22.55 -0.03 14.54
N ASP A 150 -23.80 -0.43 14.30
CA ASP A 150 -24.18 -1.84 14.32
C ASP A 150 -23.71 -2.55 13.03
N PRO A 151 -22.79 -3.54 13.15
CA PRO A 151 -22.30 -4.31 12.01
C PRO A 151 -23.39 -4.97 11.14
N TYR A 152 -24.42 -5.49 11.77
CA TYR A 152 -25.57 -6.09 11.09
C TYR A 152 -26.38 -5.02 10.34
N GLY A 153 -26.74 -3.95 11.03
CA GLY A 153 -27.50 -2.83 10.48
C GLY A 153 -26.86 -2.23 9.24
N VAL A 154 -25.57 -1.89 9.30
CA VAL A 154 -24.82 -1.32 8.16
C VAL A 154 -24.81 -2.24 6.94
N THR A 155 -24.52 -3.54 7.15
CA THR A 155 -24.45 -4.49 6.04
C THR A 155 -25.84 -4.64 5.36
N HIS A 156 -26.88 -4.73 6.15
CA HIS A 156 -28.25 -4.78 5.64
C HIS A 156 -28.71 -3.47 5.00
N ALA A 157 -28.24 -2.32 5.49
CA ALA A 157 -28.52 -1.02 4.88
C ALA A 157 -27.95 -0.94 3.46
N TYR A 158 -26.67 -1.31 3.26
CA TYR A 158 -26.07 -1.40 1.92
C TYR A 158 -26.85 -2.35 1.01
N ALA A 159 -27.16 -3.56 1.48
CA ALA A 159 -27.89 -4.55 0.68
C ALA A 159 -29.31 -4.09 0.31
N LYS A 160 -30.04 -3.44 1.24
CA LYS A 160 -31.39 -2.89 0.99
C LYS A 160 -31.34 -1.70 0.02
N ALA A 161 -30.38 -0.78 0.18
CA ALA A 161 -30.20 0.34 -0.73
C ALA A 161 -29.86 -0.14 -2.15
N ALA A 162 -28.98 -1.15 -2.28
CA ALA A 162 -28.67 -1.77 -3.55
C ALA A 162 -29.92 -2.36 -4.24
N ARG A 163 -30.78 -3.07 -3.48
CA ARG A 163 -32.06 -3.60 -4.01
C ARG A 163 -32.99 -2.51 -4.49
N LYS A 164 -33.09 -1.40 -3.77
CA LYS A 164 -33.90 -0.24 -4.19
C LYS A 164 -33.39 0.31 -5.54
N ASN A 165 -32.11 0.24 -5.82
CA ASN A 165 -31.48 0.63 -7.08
C ASN A 165 -31.53 -0.46 -8.17
N GLY A 166 -32.16 -1.62 -7.92
CA GLY A 166 -32.36 -2.69 -8.89
C GLY A 166 -31.33 -3.81 -8.89
N ALA A 167 -30.30 -3.75 -8.07
CA ALA A 167 -29.36 -4.86 -7.89
C ALA A 167 -29.95 -5.97 -7.02
N SER A 168 -29.35 -7.16 -7.02
CA SER A 168 -29.86 -8.32 -6.27
C SER A 168 -28.78 -8.98 -5.40
N TYR A 169 -29.24 -9.72 -4.38
CA TYR A 169 -28.38 -10.65 -3.66
C TYR A 169 -29.16 -11.91 -3.29
N GLU A 170 -28.44 -13.01 -3.19
CA GLU A 170 -28.96 -14.33 -2.84
C GLU A 170 -28.19 -14.90 -1.68
N THR A 171 -28.88 -15.39 -0.66
CA THR A 171 -28.32 -16.14 0.47
C THR A 171 -28.43 -17.64 0.24
N HIS A 172 -27.66 -18.43 0.99
CA HIS A 172 -27.57 -19.89 0.83
C HIS A 172 -27.17 -20.32 -0.60
N VAL A 173 -26.31 -19.51 -1.25
CA VAL A 173 -25.74 -19.77 -2.56
C VAL A 173 -24.23 -19.85 -2.44
N MET A 174 -23.71 -21.07 -2.42
CA MET A 174 -22.29 -21.35 -2.35
C MET A 174 -21.70 -21.42 -3.75
N VAL A 175 -20.66 -20.61 -4.01
CA VAL A 175 -19.85 -20.75 -5.22
C VAL A 175 -18.93 -21.95 -5.04
N GLU A 176 -18.99 -22.91 -6.00
CA GLU A 176 -18.25 -24.17 -5.96
C GLU A 176 -17.02 -24.14 -6.86
N SER A 177 -17.08 -23.45 -7.97
CA SER A 177 -15.95 -23.28 -8.89
C SER A 177 -16.12 -22.06 -9.78
N LEU A 178 -14.99 -21.56 -10.28
CA LEU A 178 -14.88 -20.45 -11.22
C LEU A 178 -14.07 -20.92 -12.43
N SER A 179 -14.53 -20.61 -13.64
CA SER A 179 -13.77 -20.84 -14.86
C SER A 179 -14.03 -19.73 -15.86
N GLN A 180 -12.98 -19.31 -16.56
CA GLN A 180 -13.08 -18.29 -17.59
C GLN A 180 -13.23 -18.97 -18.97
N THR A 181 -14.09 -18.42 -19.80
CA THR A 181 -14.30 -18.86 -21.18
C THR A 181 -13.35 -18.11 -22.14
N ALA A 182 -13.26 -18.59 -23.37
CA ALA A 182 -12.38 -18.00 -24.38
C ALA A 182 -12.74 -16.56 -24.76
N ASP A 183 -14.00 -16.15 -24.56
CA ASP A 183 -14.48 -14.77 -24.79
C ASP A 183 -14.27 -13.84 -23.58
N GLY A 184 -13.61 -14.33 -22.53
CA GLY A 184 -13.32 -13.56 -21.31
C GLY A 184 -14.44 -13.58 -20.26
N SER A 185 -15.60 -14.18 -20.55
CA SER A 185 -16.70 -14.33 -19.59
C SER A 185 -16.35 -15.35 -18.50
N TRP A 186 -17.01 -15.25 -17.35
CA TRP A 186 -16.84 -16.16 -16.22
C TRP A 186 -18.03 -17.09 -16.05
N HIS A 187 -17.79 -18.38 -15.91
CA HIS A 187 -18.77 -19.34 -15.42
C HIS A 187 -18.63 -19.45 -13.88
N VAL A 188 -19.58 -18.90 -13.17
CA VAL A 188 -19.69 -18.99 -11.71
C VAL A 188 -20.61 -20.14 -11.37
N LYS A 189 -20.04 -21.32 -11.10
CA LYS A 189 -20.82 -22.51 -10.71
C LYS A 189 -21.15 -22.44 -9.24
N THR A 190 -22.43 -22.65 -8.91
CA THR A 190 -22.94 -22.65 -7.55
C THR A 190 -23.75 -23.92 -7.24
N ASN A 191 -24.04 -24.15 -5.96
CA ASN A 191 -24.93 -25.21 -5.52
C ASN A 191 -26.39 -25.08 -6.05
N LYS A 192 -26.75 -23.92 -6.66
CA LYS A 192 -28.10 -23.66 -7.24
C LYS A 192 -28.08 -23.48 -8.76
N GLY A 193 -26.94 -23.73 -9.43
CA GLY A 193 -26.77 -23.59 -10.88
C GLY A 193 -25.60 -22.71 -11.25
N THR A 194 -25.45 -22.40 -12.53
CA THR A 194 -24.33 -21.60 -13.05
C THR A 194 -24.81 -20.22 -13.48
N ILE A 195 -24.05 -19.18 -13.16
CA ILE A 195 -24.23 -17.81 -13.63
C ILE A 195 -23.09 -17.49 -14.59
N ILE A 196 -23.42 -16.92 -15.75
CA ILE A 196 -22.42 -16.35 -16.67
C ILE A 196 -22.24 -14.88 -16.28
N ALA A 197 -21.01 -14.46 -16.01
CA ALA A 197 -20.69 -13.11 -15.57
C ALA A 197 -19.60 -12.48 -16.43
N GLU A 198 -19.70 -11.17 -16.66
CA GLU A 198 -18.62 -10.39 -17.27
C GLU A 198 -17.50 -10.17 -16.24
N HIS A 199 -17.87 -9.79 -15.01
CA HIS A 199 -16.93 -9.53 -13.91
C HIS A 199 -17.21 -10.44 -12.71
N VAL A 200 -16.15 -10.89 -12.04
CA VAL A 200 -16.20 -11.59 -10.76
C VAL A 200 -15.42 -10.82 -9.71
N VAL A 201 -16.05 -10.57 -8.57
CA VAL A 201 -15.45 -9.87 -7.42
C VAL A 201 -15.30 -10.85 -6.26
N ASN A 202 -14.09 -11.09 -5.82
CA ASN A 202 -13.78 -11.84 -4.61
C ASN A 202 -13.82 -10.90 -3.39
N ALA A 203 -14.96 -10.86 -2.70
CA ALA A 203 -15.19 -10.16 -1.42
C ALA A 203 -15.45 -11.16 -0.28
N ALA A 204 -14.88 -12.37 -0.37
CA ALA A 204 -15.21 -13.51 0.46
C ALA A 204 -14.58 -13.51 1.87
N GLY A 205 -13.97 -12.39 2.30
CA GLY A 205 -13.47 -12.19 3.66
C GLY A 205 -12.56 -13.34 4.14
N LEU A 206 -13.00 -14.11 5.14
CA LEU A 206 -12.28 -15.26 5.67
C LEU A 206 -11.95 -16.33 4.62
N TRP A 207 -12.78 -16.46 3.57
CA TRP A 207 -12.63 -17.43 2.46
C TRP A 207 -12.03 -16.80 1.19
N ALA A 208 -11.53 -15.56 1.25
CA ALA A 208 -11.00 -14.89 0.06
C ALA A 208 -9.87 -15.68 -0.61
N ARG A 209 -9.03 -16.33 0.18
CA ARG A 209 -7.93 -17.18 -0.29
C ARG A 209 -8.47 -18.45 -0.98
N GLU A 210 -9.46 -19.11 -0.38
CA GLU A 210 -10.09 -20.31 -0.92
C GLU A 210 -10.82 -20.00 -2.26
N VAL A 211 -11.48 -18.86 -2.36
CA VAL A 211 -12.08 -18.40 -3.63
C VAL A 211 -11.02 -18.05 -4.66
N GLY A 212 -9.92 -17.42 -4.24
CA GLY A 212 -8.76 -17.17 -5.11
C GLY A 212 -8.18 -18.46 -5.70
N ARG A 213 -8.04 -19.50 -4.87
CA ARG A 213 -7.54 -20.82 -5.31
C ARG A 213 -8.41 -21.50 -6.35
N MET A 214 -9.71 -21.19 -6.45
CA MET A 214 -10.57 -21.69 -7.54
C MET A 214 -10.10 -21.26 -8.94
N VAL A 215 -9.32 -20.16 -8.99
CA VAL A 215 -8.73 -19.61 -10.23
C VAL A 215 -7.20 -19.69 -10.25
N GLY A 216 -6.60 -20.47 -9.34
CA GLY A 216 -5.13 -20.63 -9.25
C GLY A 216 -4.40 -19.45 -8.59
N LEU A 217 -5.11 -18.56 -7.91
CA LEU A 217 -4.55 -17.39 -7.22
C LEU A 217 -4.37 -17.66 -5.73
N GLU A 218 -3.14 -17.51 -5.22
CA GLU A 218 -2.87 -17.51 -3.79
C GLU A 218 -2.83 -16.07 -3.28
N LEU A 219 -3.92 -15.60 -2.70
CA LEU A 219 -3.99 -14.25 -2.13
C LEU A 219 -3.25 -14.19 -0.78
N PRO A 220 -2.43 -13.15 -0.53
CA PRO A 220 -1.72 -12.99 0.73
C PRO A 220 -2.66 -12.50 1.83
N VAL A 221 -3.58 -13.37 2.25
CA VAL A 221 -4.58 -13.11 3.29
C VAL A 221 -4.45 -14.14 4.39
N LEU A 222 -4.41 -13.70 5.64
CA LEU A 222 -4.41 -14.56 6.82
C LEU A 222 -5.52 -14.13 7.78
N ALA A 223 -6.28 -15.10 8.28
CA ALA A 223 -7.23 -14.87 9.35
C ALA A 223 -6.53 -15.01 10.72
N MET A 224 -6.71 -13.99 11.57
CA MET A 224 -6.18 -13.93 12.93
C MET A 224 -7.31 -14.03 13.94
N GLU A 225 -7.09 -14.70 15.07
CA GLU A 225 -7.97 -14.59 16.23
C GLU A 225 -7.87 -13.19 16.84
N HIS A 226 -9.00 -12.64 17.24
CA HIS A 226 -9.05 -11.33 17.89
C HIS A 226 -10.10 -11.34 18.99
N MET A 227 -9.74 -10.76 20.14
CA MET A 227 -10.59 -10.78 21.31
C MET A 227 -10.93 -9.39 21.81
N TYR A 228 -12.17 -9.28 22.30
CA TYR A 228 -12.58 -8.19 23.17
C TYR A 228 -13.50 -8.73 24.27
N LEU A 229 -13.52 -8.05 25.39
CA LEU A 229 -14.46 -8.32 26.48
C LEU A 229 -15.59 -7.29 26.50
N LEU A 230 -16.75 -7.73 26.95
CA LEU A 230 -17.87 -6.90 27.34
C LEU A 230 -17.99 -6.94 28.86
N THR A 231 -18.10 -5.77 29.49
CA THR A 231 -18.32 -5.70 30.94
C THR A 231 -19.79 -5.91 31.27
N GLU A 232 -20.08 -6.26 32.51
CA GLU A 232 -21.41 -6.03 33.10
C GLU A 232 -21.70 -4.52 33.11
N ASP A 233 -22.92 -4.15 33.48
CA ASP A 233 -23.31 -2.74 33.63
C ASP A 233 -22.41 -2.02 34.65
N MET A 234 -21.88 -0.87 34.26
CA MET A 234 -20.95 -0.08 35.07
C MET A 234 -21.65 1.17 35.60
N PRO A 235 -21.71 1.36 36.93
CA PRO A 235 -22.31 2.57 37.53
C PRO A 235 -21.67 3.86 37.03
N GLU A 236 -20.37 3.84 36.78
CA GLU A 236 -19.60 4.98 36.26
C GLU A 236 -20.08 5.40 34.85
N VAL A 237 -20.40 4.45 34.00
CA VAL A 237 -20.94 4.70 32.66
C VAL A 237 -22.34 5.33 32.76
N ALA A 238 -23.19 4.79 33.65
CA ALA A 238 -24.52 5.35 33.89
C ALA A 238 -24.46 6.79 34.43
N GLU A 239 -23.53 7.09 35.32
CA GLU A 239 -23.31 8.43 35.88
C GLU A 239 -22.80 9.42 34.81
N ILE A 240 -21.86 9.01 33.95
CA ILE A 240 -21.38 9.83 32.83
C ILE A 240 -22.53 10.14 31.88
N ASN A 241 -23.31 9.13 31.45
CA ASN A 241 -24.42 9.33 30.54
C ASN A 241 -25.51 10.24 31.17
N ALA A 242 -25.77 10.12 32.45
CA ALA A 242 -26.73 10.98 33.15
C ALA A 242 -26.25 12.43 33.26
N SER A 243 -24.95 12.64 33.47
CA SER A 243 -24.39 13.99 33.65
C SER A 243 -24.14 14.73 32.33
N THR A 244 -23.74 14.01 31.27
CA THR A 244 -23.41 14.59 29.96
C THR A 244 -24.57 14.57 28.97
N GLY A 245 -25.53 13.67 29.16
CA GLY A 245 -26.58 13.38 28.19
C GLY A 245 -26.09 12.66 26.92
N ALA A 246 -24.87 12.14 26.96
CA ALA A 246 -24.20 11.47 25.82
C ALA A 246 -23.54 10.18 26.28
N GLU A 247 -23.20 9.32 25.33
CA GLU A 247 -22.38 8.13 25.57
C GLU A 247 -20.92 8.46 25.86
N VAL A 248 -20.24 7.52 26.50
CA VAL A 248 -18.79 7.59 26.76
C VAL A 248 -18.06 7.56 25.41
N LEU A 249 -17.08 8.44 25.24
CA LEU A 249 -16.25 8.51 24.04
C LEU A 249 -15.50 7.21 23.79
N HIS A 250 -15.15 6.98 22.55
CA HIS A 250 -14.14 5.98 22.20
C HIS A 250 -12.79 6.36 22.81
N ALA A 251 -11.99 5.38 23.18
CA ALA A 251 -10.60 5.60 23.53
C ALA A 251 -9.71 4.55 22.88
N VAL A 252 -8.55 4.99 22.42
CA VAL A 252 -7.47 4.10 21.97
C VAL A 252 -6.24 4.42 22.80
N ASP A 253 -5.83 3.45 23.61
CA ASP A 253 -4.56 3.47 24.33
C ASP A 253 -3.56 2.59 23.60
N PHE A 254 -2.76 3.23 22.75
CA PHE A 254 -1.79 2.52 21.93
C PHE A 254 -0.66 1.88 22.75
N ASP A 255 -0.26 2.49 23.87
CA ASP A 255 0.82 1.99 24.71
C ASP A 255 0.33 0.83 25.59
N GLY A 256 -0.97 0.80 25.91
CA GLY A 256 -1.65 -0.33 26.56
C GLY A 256 -2.11 -1.42 25.61
N GLU A 257 -2.04 -1.21 24.30
CA GLU A 257 -2.49 -2.13 23.25
C GLU A 257 -3.99 -2.43 23.33
N ILE A 258 -4.81 -1.45 23.78
CA ILE A 258 -6.25 -1.58 23.98
C ILE A 258 -7.05 -0.49 23.29
N TYR A 259 -8.30 -0.81 22.97
CA TYR A 259 -9.30 0.14 22.52
C TYR A 259 -10.61 -0.08 23.29
N LEU A 260 -11.37 1.01 23.46
CA LEU A 260 -12.57 1.07 24.29
C LEU A 260 -13.72 1.76 23.58
N ARG A 261 -14.92 1.28 23.80
CA ARG A 261 -16.15 2.00 23.49
C ARG A 261 -17.26 1.59 24.45
N GLN A 262 -18.27 2.43 24.57
CA GLN A 262 -19.46 2.07 25.32
C GLN A 262 -20.25 0.95 24.58
N GLU A 263 -20.79 0.00 25.35
CA GLU A 263 -21.75 -1.00 24.89
C GLU A 263 -22.92 -1.05 25.87
N ARG A 264 -24.03 -0.39 25.49
CA ARG A 264 -25.21 -0.20 26.38
C ARG A 264 -24.81 0.52 27.68
N ALA A 265 -25.06 -0.12 28.84
CA ALA A 265 -24.67 0.41 30.16
C ALA A 265 -23.28 -0.05 30.65
N GLY A 266 -22.57 -0.80 29.86
CA GLY A 266 -21.20 -1.25 30.12
C GLY A 266 -20.24 -0.74 29.07
N MET A 267 -19.05 -1.39 29.02
CA MET A 267 -17.99 -1.05 28.08
C MET A 267 -17.53 -2.29 27.31
N LEU A 268 -17.07 -2.06 26.09
CA LEU A 268 -16.25 -3.00 25.31
C LEU A 268 -14.78 -2.60 25.44
N MET A 269 -13.91 -3.58 25.76
CA MET A 269 -12.45 -3.44 25.74
C MET A 269 -11.85 -4.49 24.84
N GLY A 270 -11.22 -4.10 23.76
CA GLY A 270 -10.50 -4.98 22.84
C GLY A 270 -9.00 -4.80 22.89
N THR A 271 -8.26 -5.81 22.42
CA THR A 271 -6.78 -5.83 22.51
C THR A 271 -6.14 -6.13 21.16
N TYR A 272 -4.91 -5.64 20.97
CA TYR A 272 -4.00 -6.08 19.89
C TYR A 272 -2.73 -6.64 20.52
N GLU A 273 -2.87 -7.81 21.12
CA GLU A 273 -1.84 -8.46 21.91
C GLU A 273 -0.65 -8.94 21.09
N LYS A 274 0.56 -8.89 21.67
CA LYS A 274 1.80 -9.35 21.00
C LYS A 274 1.84 -10.86 20.79
N ALA A 275 1.23 -11.64 21.68
CA ALA A 275 1.12 -13.08 21.57
C ALA A 275 0.01 -13.53 20.59
N CYS A 276 -0.13 -12.84 19.47
CA CYS A 276 -1.19 -13.05 18.49
C CYS A 276 -1.20 -14.47 17.91
N LYS A 277 -2.39 -14.95 17.53
CA LYS A 277 -2.61 -16.30 17.06
C LYS A 277 -3.36 -16.30 15.73
N PRO A 278 -2.82 -16.91 14.65
CA PRO A 278 -3.59 -17.14 13.45
C PRO A 278 -4.64 -18.23 13.71
N TRP A 279 -5.82 -18.01 13.14
CA TRP A 279 -6.89 -18.99 13.21
C TRP A 279 -6.82 -20.02 12.08
N SER A 280 -6.53 -19.59 10.87
CA SER A 280 -6.57 -20.43 9.68
C SER A 280 -5.31 -20.22 8.84
N GLU A 281 -4.23 -20.96 9.16
CA GLU A 281 -2.94 -20.80 8.51
C GLU A 281 -2.90 -21.36 7.09
N THR A 282 -3.61 -22.48 6.82
CA THR A 282 -3.56 -23.19 5.54
C THR A 282 -4.87 -23.18 4.77
N THR A 283 -5.98 -23.47 5.44
CA THR A 283 -7.30 -23.59 4.80
C THR A 283 -8.38 -23.15 5.77
N THR A 284 -9.26 -22.28 5.30
CA THR A 284 -10.43 -21.81 6.06
C THR A 284 -11.55 -22.84 5.96
N PRO A 285 -12.06 -23.39 7.08
CA PRO A 285 -13.15 -24.37 7.06
C PRO A 285 -14.42 -23.78 6.43
N TRP A 286 -14.98 -24.49 5.45
CA TRP A 286 -16.20 -24.03 4.77
C TRP A 286 -17.45 -24.07 5.67
N GLU A 287 -17.43 -24.92 6.71
CA GLU A 287 -18.55 -25.09 7.66
C GLU A 287 -18.60 -23.99 8.71
N PHE A 288 -17.54 -23.20 8.88
CA PHE A 288 -17.50 -22.09 9.84
C PHE A 288 -18.44 -20.97 9.42
N GLY A 289 -19.21 -20.41 10.37
CA GLY A 289 -20.09 -19.27 10.15
C GLY A 289 -21.00 -19.04 11.37
N HIS A 290 -21.21 -17.79 11.74
CA HIS A 290 -21.91 -17.38 12.97
C HIS A 290 -21.43 -18.12 14.24
N GLN A 291 -20.12 -18.35 14.31
CA GLN A 291 -19.47 -19.06 15.40
C GLN A 291 -18.36 -18.19 15.98
N LEU A 292 -18.18 -18.28 17.28
CA LEU A 292 -17.04 -17.71 18.00
C LEU A 292 -16.04 -18.79 18.28
N LEU A 293 -14.80 -18.38 18.49
CA LEU A 293 -13.71 -19.23 18.95
C LEU A 293 -13.68 -19.26 20.48
N GLU A 294 -13.02 -20.26 21.04
CA GLU A 294 -12.83 -20.33 22.50
C GLU A 294 -12.04 -19.12 23.01
N PRO A 295 -12.45 -18.48 24.09
CA PRO A 295 -11.71 -17.39 24.72
C PRO A 295 -10.34 -17.87 25.24
N ASP A 296 -9.34 -17.01 25.11
CA ASP A 296 -7.98 -17.24 25.62
C ASP A 296 -7.56 -15.99 26.44
N ILE A 297 -8.03 -15.95 27.68
CA ILE A 297 -7.82 -14.79 28.58
C ILE A 297 -6.33 -14.61 28.88
N ASP A 298 -5.57 -15.69 29.07
CA ASP A 298 -4.15 -15.62 29.40
C ASP A 298 -3.36 -14.87 28.30
N ARG A 299 -3.78 -14.98 27.03
CA ARG A 299 -3.17 -14.29 25.92
C ARG A 299 -3.35 -12.78 25.97
N ILE A 300 -4.50 -12.29 26.42
CA ILE A 300 -4.80 -10.85 26.51
C ILE A 300 -4.55 -10.27 27.90
N ALA A 301 -4.28 -11.08 28.91
CA ALA A 301 -4.08 -10.64 30.29
C ALA A 301 -3.06 -9.50 30.43
N PRO A 302 -1.88 -9.50 29.75
CA PRO A 302 -0.94 -8.38 29.83
C PRO A 302 -1.53 -7.02 29.40
N SER A 303 -2.38 -7.01 28.36
CA SER A 303 -3.06 -5.77 27.93
C SER A 303 -4.17 -5.37 28.90
N LEU A 304 -4.89 -6.34 29.47
CA LEU A 304 -5.93 -6.06 30.47
C LEU A 304 -5.33 -5.46 31.76
N GLU A 305 -4.18 -5.95 32.22
CA GLU A 305 -3.48 -5.40 33.39
C GLU A 305 -3.12 -3.92 33.19
N VAL A 306 -2.63 -3.55 32.02
CA VAL A 306 -2.37 -2.15 31.67
C VAL A 306 -3.69 -1.39 31.59
N GLY A 307 -4.73 -1.98 30.99
CA GLY A 307 -6.07 -1.39 30.89
C GLY A 307 -6.65 -1.04 32.24
N PHE A 308 -6.55 -1.93 33.21
CA PHE A 308 -7.06 -1.65 34.58
C PHE A 308 -6.29 -0.54 35.28
N LYS A 309 -5.00 -0.42 35.01
CA LYS A 309 -4.18 0.69 35.54
C LYS A 309 -4.56 2.03 34.88
N HIS A 310 -4.78 2.04 33.58
CA HIS A 310 -5.06 3.26 32.82
C HIS A 310 -6.53 3.71 32.95
N PHE A 311 -7.42 2.75 33.25
CA PHE A 311 -8.87 2.93 33.41
C PHE A 311 -9.36 2.19 34.67
N PRO A 312 -9.14 2.73 35.89
CA PRO A 312 -9.34 2.01 37.15
C PRO A 312 -10.76 1.49 37.41
N ALA A 313 -11.78 2.09 36.77
CA ALA A 313 -13.14 1.60 36.88
C ALA A 313 -13.33 0.16 36.42
N PHE A 314 -12.52 -0.30 35.44
CA PHE A 314 -12.60 -1.66 34.92
C PHE A 314 -12.12 -2.73 35.92
N GLU A 315 -11.28 -2.39 36.90
CA GLU A 315 -10.83 -3.35 37.93
C GLU A 315 -12.02 -3.91 38.74
N LYS A 316 -13.09 -3.13 38.85
CA LYS A 316 -14.30 -3.51 39.60
C LYS A 316 -15.43 -4.03 38.70
N ALA A 317 -15.30 -3.88 37.38
CA ALA A 317 -16.30 -4.30 36.45
C ALA A 317 -16.33 -5.83 36.30
N GLY A 318 -17.50 -6.44 36.37
CA GLY A 318 -17.69 -7.85 36.03
C GLY A 318 -17.51 -8.06 34.50
N ILE A 319 -17.05 -9.22 34.12
CA ILE A 319 -16.97 -9.63 32.71
C ILE A 319 -18.28 -10.34 32.34
N LYS A 320 -19.06 -9.75 31.45
CA LYS A 320 -20.29 -10.30 30.94
C LYS A 320 -20.04 -11.38 29.87
N GLN A 321 -19.13 -11.09 28.95
CA GLN A 321 -18.80 -11.95 27.85
C GLN A 321 -17.43 -11.62 27.26
N ILE A 322 -16.74 -12.65 26.74
CA ILE A 322 -15.56 -12.49 25.90
C ILE A 322 -15.91 -12.96 24.51
N ILE A 323 -15.62 -12.14 23.53
CA ILE A 323 -15.79 -12.43 22.11
C ILE A 323 -14.41 -12.75 21.55
N ASN A 324 -14.22 -13.97 21.00
CA ASN A 324 -13.03 -14.33 20.22
C ASN A 324 -13.52 -14.70 18.82
N GLY A 325 -13.15 -13.91 17.83
CA GLY A 325 -13.59 -14.10 16.46
C GLY A 325 -12.48 -13.87 15.44
N PRO A 326 -12.51 -14.62 14.32
CA PRO A 326 -11.47 -14.46 13.29
C PRO A 326 -11.77 -13.28 12.37
N PHE A 327 -10.72 -12.54 11.99
CA PHE A 327 -10.80 -11.55 10.91
C PHE A 327 -9.50 -11.46 10.12
N THR A 328 -9.52 -10.86 8.93
CA THR A 328 -8.49 -11.02 7.91
C THR A 328 -7.52 -9.86 7.83
N PHE A 329 -6.25 -10.19 7.55
CA PHE A 329 -5.17 -9.26 7.32
C PHE A 329 -4.39 -9.58 6.05
N ALA A 330 -3.88 -8.56 5.37
CA ALA A 330 -2.76 -8.66 4.44
C ALA A 330 -1.42 -8.44 5.19
N PRO A 331 -0.27 -8.76 4.57
CA PRO A 331 1.04 -8.66 5.22
C PRO A 331 1.40 -7.27 5.75
N ASP A 332 0.87 -6.21 5.17
CA ASP A 332 1.07 -4.80 5.58
C ASP A 332 -0.11 -4.22 6.38
N GLY A 333 -1.20 -4.97 6.54
CA GLY A 333 -2.41 -4.56 7.25
C GLY A 333 -3.36 -3.67 6.44
N ASN A 334 -3.07 -3.35 5.19
CA ASN A 334 -3.98 -2.61 4.30
C ASN A 334 -4.82 -3.58 3.45
N PRO A 335 -6.03 -3.18 3.00
CA PRO A 335 -6.86 -3.99 2.11
C PRO A 335 -6.16 -4.44 0.83
N LEU A 336 -6.68 -5.49 0.20
CA LEU A 336 -6.30 -5.94 -1.14
C LEU A 336 -7.46 -5.64 -2.10
N VAL A 337 -7.31 -4.60 -2.93
CA VAL A 337 -8.37 -4.07 -3.79
C VAL A 337 -7.88 -3.91 -5.22
N GLY A 338 -8.73 -4.23 -6.19
CA GLY A 338 -8.48 -3.97 -7.60
C GLY A 338 -8.39 -5.20 -8.49
N PRO A 339 -8.11 -5.00 -9.79
CA PRO A 339 -8.02 -6.08 -10.76
C PRO A 339 -6.75 -6.91 -10.55
N VAL A 340 -6.87 -8.22 -10.69
CA VAL A 340 -5.76 -9.15 -10.49
C VAL A 340 -4.95 -9.29 -11.78
N LYS A 341 -3.63 -9.17 -11.67
CA LYS A 341 -2.71 -9.31 -12.81
C LYS A 341 -2.91 -10.64 -13.55
N GLY A 342 -3.04 -10.57 -14.87
CA GLY A 342 -3.18 -11.76 -15.74
C GLY A 342 -4.56 -12.40 -15.73
N MET A 343 -5.55 -11.82 -15.05
CA MET A 343 -6.93 -12.31 -15.03
C MET A 343 -7.89 -11.23 -15.52
N THR A 344 -8.47 -11.43 -16.68
CA THR A 344 -9.45 -10.49 -17.24
C THR A 344 -10.69 -10.46 -16.37
N ASN A 345 -11.09 -9.26 -15.90
CA ASN A 345 -12.33 -9.01 -15.16
C ASN A 345 -12.49 -9.82 -13.85
N TYR A 346 -11.37 -10.25 -13.24
CA TYR A 346 -11.35 -10.80 -11.89
C TYR A 346 -10.80 -9.75 -10.91
N TRP A 347 -11.56 -9.48 -9.85
CA TRP A 347 -11.32 -8.39 -8.91
C TRP A 347 -11.16 -8.91 -7.48
N ALA A 348 -10.21 -8.35 -6.75
CA ALA A 348 -10.06 -8.59 -5.31
C ALA A 348 -10.65 -7.42 -4.51
N ALA A 349 -11.33 -7.73 -3.39
CA ALA A 349 -11.77 -6.81 -2.36
C ALA A 349 -11.77 -7.52 -1.01
N CYS A 350 -10.60 -7.80 -0.49
CA CYS A 350 -10.41 -8.64 0.69
C CYS A 350 -9.33 -8.09 1.64
N ALA A 351 -9.11 -8.77 2.75
CA ALA A 351 -8.22 -8.33 3.84
C ALA A 351 -8.59 -6.94 4.39
N VAL A 352 -9.86 -6.54 4.31
CA VAL A 352 -10.37 -5.26 4.83
C VAL A 352 -10.60 -5.43 6.33
N MET A 353 -9.54 -5.29 7.12
CA MET A 353 -9.58 -5.57 8.54
C MET A 353 -10.44 -4.58 9.33
N ALA A 354 -10.40 -3.30 8.98
CA ALA A 354 -11.22 -2.24 9.57
C ALA A 354 -12.50 -2.01 8.73
N GLY A 355 -13.32 -3.06 8.55
CA GLY A 355 -14.45 -3.08 7.61
C GLY A 355 -15.43 -1.94 7.77
N PHE A 356 -15.68 -1.45 9.00
CA PHE A 356 -16.60 -0.36 9.28
C PHE A 356 -15.97 1.03 9.14
N SER A 357 -14.65 1.13 9.13
CA SER A 357 -13.97 2.37 8.73
C SER A 357 -13.71 2.43 7.22
N GLN A 358 -13.42 1.29 6.56
CA GLN A 358 -12.87 1.25 5.20
C GLN A 358 -13.84 0.73 4.14
N GLY A 359 -14.84 -0.07 4.55
CA GLY A 359 -15.68 -0.83 3.61
C GLY A 359 -16.49 0.03 2.64
N GLY A 360 -16.96 1.21 3.08
CA GLY A 360 -17.66 2.16 2.21
C GLY A 360 -16.74 2.68 1.09
N GLY A 361 -15.52 3.12 1.45
CA GLY A 361 -14.53 3.62 0.51
C GLY A 361 -13.99 2.54 -0.43
N VAL A 362 -13.79 1.31 0.07
CA VAL A 362 -13.42 0.15 -0.76
C VAL A 362 -14.50 -0.15 -1.80
N GLY A 363 -15.77 -0.14 -1.37
CA GLY A 363 -16.91 -0.34 -2.28
C GLY A 363 -16.99 0.73 -3.36
N LEU A 364 -16.81 2.00 -2.99
CA LEU A 364 -16.80 3.13 -3.93
C LEU A 364 -15.69 2.97 -4.97
N SER A 365 -14.46 2.76 -4.51
CA SER A 365 -13.29 2.66 -5.39
C SER A 365 -13.41 1.50 -6.38
N LEU A 366 -13.83 0.33 -5.89
CA LEU A 366 -13.94 -0.84 -6.76
C LEU A 366 -15.11 -0.70 -7.74
N ALA A 367 -16.23 -0.15 -7.33
CA ALA A 367 -17.38 0.09 -8.21
C ALA A 367 -17.03 1.10 -9.32
N ASN A 368 -16.35 2.20 -8.98
CA ASN A 368 -15.83 3.13 -9.98
C ASN A 368 -14.86 2.44 -10.95
N TRP A 369 -13.96 1.62 -10.43
CA TRP A 369 -12.99 0.92 -11.27
C TRP A 369 -13.65 -0.03 -12.27
N ILE A 370 -14.66 -0.80 -11.83
CA ILE A 370 -15.42 -1.73 -12.69
C ILE A 370 -16.27 -0.98 -13.74
N VAL A 371 -16.91 0.13 -13.34
CA VAL A 371 -17.86 0.83 -14.23
C VAL A 371 -17.17 1.84 -15.14
N ASN A 372 -16.18 2.57 -14.60
CA ASN A 372 -15.54 3.71 -15.26
C ASN A 372 -14.09 3.45 -15.69
N GLY A 373 -13.52 2.27 -15.35
CA GLY A 373 -12.13 1.93 -15.66
C GLY A 373 -11.09 2.53 -14.72
N ASP A 374 -11.50 3.36 -13.76
CA ASP A 374 -10.62 4.05 -12.80
C ASP A 374 -11.22 4.07 -11.40
N PRO A 375 -10.44 3.87 -10.33
CA PRO A 375 -10.97 3.86 -8.96
C PRO A 375 -11.46 5.25 -8.47
N GLY A 376 -11.11 6.34 -9.17
CA GLY A 376 -11.47 7.71 -8.79
C GLY A 376 -10.67 8.28 -7.62
N LEU A 377 -9.82 7.49 -7.00
CA LEU A 377 -9.00 7.81 -5.83
C LEU A 377 -7.62 7.15 -5.99
N ASP A 378 -6.64 7.65 -5.25
CA ASP A 378 -5.35 6.96 -5.18
C ASP A 378 -5.44 5.76 -4.22
N VAL A 379 -5.57 4.59 -4.81
CA VAL A 379 -5.69 3.32 -4.06
C VAL A 379 -4.39 2.51 -4.03
N TRP A 380 -3.24 3.12 -4.41
CA TRP A 380 -1.95 2.40 -4.48
C TRP A 380 -1.62 1.61 -3.21
N ALA A 381 -1.82 2.19 -2.04
CA ALA A 381 -1.57 1.52 -0.76
C ALA A 381 -2.46 0.29 -0.50
N MET A 382 -3.54 0.13 -1.28
CA MET A 382 -4.49 -0.99 -1.19
C MET A 382 -4.50 -1.84 -2.45
N ASP A 383 -3.81 -1.46 -3.53
CA ASP A 383 -3.82 -2.20 -4.79
C ASP A 383 -3.32 -3.64 -4.57
N VAL A 384 -4.09 -4.63 -5.03
CA VAL A 384 -3.73 -6.04 -4.89
C VAL A 384 -2.39 -6.36 -5.57
N SER A 385 -2.01 -5.63 -6.61
CA SER A 385 -0.76 -5.82 -7.36
C SER A 385 0.48 -5.30 -6.64
N ARG A 386 0.35 -4.71 -5.42
CA ARG A 386 1.53 -4.37 -4.61
C ARG A 386 2.22 -5.58 -4.02
N PHE A 387 1.58 -6.75 -4.05
CA PHE A 387 2.19 -8.03 -3.77
C PHE A 387 2.39 -8.84 -5.06
N GLY A 388 3.54 -9.47 -5.19
CA GLY A 388 3.86 -10.38 -6.28
C GLY A 388 3.91 -11.84 -5.81
N ASP A 389 4.38 -12.70 -6.70
CA ASP A 389 4.44 -14.16 -6.47
C ASP A 389 5.36 -14.57 -5.30
N TYR A 390 6.21 -13.66 -4.81
CA TYR A 390 7.02 -13.86 -3.61
C TYR A 390 6.19 -13.97 -2.32
N ALA A 391 4.97 -13.44 -2.31
CA ALA A 391 4.10 -13.41 -1.15
C ALA A 391 3.45 -14.78 -0.89
N SER A 392 4.28 -15.79 -0.64
CA SER A 392 3.84 -17.15 -0.29
C SER A 392 3.04 -17.19 1.01
N MET A 393 2.42 -18.34 1.29
CA MET A 393 1.73 -18.58 2.58
C MET A 393 2.63 -18.36 3.79
N GLN A 394 3.88 -18.83 3.73
CA GLN A 394 4.85 -18.68 4.82
C GLN A 394 5.23 -17.21 5.01
N PHE A 395 5.46 -16.49 3.92
CA PHE A 395 5.68 -15.04 3.97
C PHE A 395 4.48 -14.33 4.60
N THR A 396 3.28 -14.63 4.13
CA THR A 396 2.03 -14.04 4.62
C THR A 396 1.84 -14.31 6.11
N ASN A 397 2.00 -15.56 6.56
CA ASN A 397 1.91 -15.91 7.97
C ASN A 397 2.89 -15.12 8.84
N ALA A 398 4.17 -15.08 8.46
CA ALA A 398 5.19 -14.38 9.24
C ALA A 398 4.92 -12.87 9.31
N ARG A 399 4.61 -12.24 8.17
CA ARG A 399 4.36 -10.79 8.08
C ARG A 399 3.07 -10.37 8.76
N VAL A 400 1.98 -11.11 8.61
CA VAL A 400 0.71 -10.79 9.27
C VAL A 400 0.86 -10.89 10.79
N ARG A 401 1.52 -11.91 11.31
CA ARG A 401 1.79 -12.03 12.76
C ARG A 401 2.58 -10.82 13.28
N GLU A 402 3.65 -10.43 12.61
CA GLU A 402 4.44 -9.26 13.00
C GLU A 402 3.62 -7.97 12.91
N ASN A 403 2.84 -7.81 11.84
CA ASN A 403 2.00 -6.62 11.65
C ASN A 403 0.91 -6.54 12.71
N TYR A 404 0.23 -7.65 13.05
CA TYR A 404 -0.77 -7.71 14.11
C TYR A 404 -0.15 -7.37 15.47
N ALA A 405 0.93 -8.07 15.85
CA ALA A 405 1.61 -7.86 17.12
C ALA A 405 2.15 -6.42 17.30
N ARG A 406 2.37 -5.72 16.20
CA ARG A 406 2.86 -4.34 16.19
C ARG A 406 1.79 -3.32 15.79
N ARG A 407 0.52 -3.71 15.78
CA ARG A 407 -0.58 -2.85 15.33
C ARG A 407 -0.62 -1.52 16.06
N PHE A 408 -0.39 -1.53 17.36
CA PHE A 408 -0.37 -0.36 18.21
C PHE A 408 1.04 0.14 18.57
N SER A 409 2.09 -0.52 18.09
CA SER A 409 3.46 -0.04 18.26
C SER A 409 3.72 1.24 17.46
N ILE A 410 4.60 2.09 17.97
CA ILE A 410 5.12 3.21 17.18
C ILE A 410 5.86 2.64 15.97
N ARG A 411 5.54 3.14 14.80
CA ARG A 411 6.33 2.91 13.58
C ARG A 411 7.19 4.14 13.36
N TYR A 412 8.47 3.96 13.61
CA TYR A 412 9.44 5.03 13.39
C TYR A 412 9.74 5.22 11.90
N PRO A 413 10.19 6.41 11.49
CA PRO A 413 10.67 6.63 10.13
C PRO A 413 11.79 5.64 9.78
N ASN A 414 11.75 5.13 8.55
CA ASN A 414 12.75 4.18 8.03
C ASN A 414 12.87 2.85 8.80
N GLU A 415 11.94 2.54 9.68
CA GLU A 415 11.91 1.27 10.40
C GLU A 415 11.48 0.13 9.47
N GLU A 416 12.27 -0.95 9.46
CA GLU A 416 12.05 -2.13 8.65
C GLU A 416 11.51 -3.29 9.47
N LEU A 417 10.42 -3.90 9.00
CA LEU A 417 9.88 -5.12 9.60
C LEU A 417 10.83 -6.30 9.35
N GLN A 418 11.02 -7.14 10.35
CA GLN A 418 12.05 -8.19 10.34
C GLN A 418 11.51 -9.57 9.92
N ALA A 419 10.21 -9.83 10.09
CA ALA A 419 9.65 -11.14 9.75
C ALA A 419 9.81 -11.47 8.25
N ALA A 420 9.97 -12.75 7.95
CA ALA A 420 10.16 -13.30 6.59
C ALA A 420 11.37 -12.69 5.85
N ARG A 421 12.46 -12.40 6.56
CA ARG A 421 13.70 -11.85 5.99
C ARG A 421 14.93 -12.68 6.40
N PRO A 422 15.94 -12.85 5.50
CA PRO A 422 15.89 -12.48 4.07
C PRO A 422 15.01 -13.45 3.28
N LEU A 423 14.31 -12.96 2.24
CA LEU A 423 13.52 -13.82 1.33
C LEU A 423 14.19 -13.95 -0.03
N LEU A 424 14.44 -12.84 -0.71
CA LEU A 424 15.19 -12.78 -1.96
C LEU A 424 16.46 -11.96 -1.75
N THR A 425 17.55 -12.40 -2.36
CA THR A 425 18.85 -11.73 -2.28
C THR A 425 19.52 -11.67 -3.65
N THR A 426 20.30 -10.64 -3.88
CA THR A 426 21.18 -10.58 -5.07
C THR A 426 22.44 -11.43 -4.86
N PRO A 427 23.15 -11.83 -5.92
CA PRO A 427 24.39 -12.59 -5.79
C PRO A 427 25.49 -11.92 -4.94
N ILE A 428 25.43 -10.61 -4.76
CA ILE A 428 26.41 -9.83 -3.96
C ILE A 428 25.94 -9.53 -2.54
N TYR A 429 24.82 -10.08 -2.10
CA TYR A 429 24.25 -9.82 -0.77
C TYR A 429 25.25 -10.03 0.36
N ASP A 430 25.98 -11.17 0.36
CA ASP A 430 26.96 -11.46 1.42
C ASP A 430 28.15 -10.50 1.40
N LYS A 431 28.58 -10.03 0.22
CA LYS A 431 29.64 -9.02 0.09
C LYS A 431 29.18 -7.66 0.64
N GLN A 432 27.95 -7.26 0.33
CA GLN A 432 27.36 -6.04 0.87
C GLN A 432 27.22 -6.13 2.39
N LYS A 433 26.73 -7.26 2.90
CA LYS A 433 26.63 -7.53 4.34
C LYS A 433 28.00 -7.45 5.03
N ALA A 434 29.03 -8.05 4.43
CA ALA A 434 30.41 -7.99 4.94
C ALA A 434 30.99 -6.56 4.90
N ALA A 435 30.52 -5.72 3.97
CA ALA A 435 30.88 -4.30 3.88
C ALA A 435 30.10 -3.41 4.86
N GLY A 436 29.16 -3.98 5.64
CA GLY A 436 28.40 -3.26 6.66
C GLY A 436 26.99 -2.81 6.21
N ALA A 437 26.46 -3.34 5.09
CA ALA A 437 25.12 -2.97 4.64
C ALA A 437 24.07 -3.25 5.69
N GLN A 438 23.25 -2.23 5.96
CA GLN A 438 21.98 -2.34 6.67
C GLN A 438 20.89 -2.48 5.61
N PHE A 439 20.11 -3.57 5.67
CA PHE A 439 19.15 -3.90 4.64
C PHE A 439 17.72 -3.52 5.03
N GLY A 440 16.95 -3.11 4.02
CA GLY A 440 15.49 -3.12 4.01
C GLY A 440 14.98 -4.12 2.99
N ALA A 441 13.67 -4.36 2.98
CA ALA A 441 13.06 -5.27 2.01
C ALA A 441 12.03 -4.53 1.14
N ALA A 442 12.21 -4.61 -0.19
CA ALA A 442 11.21 -4.20 -1.15
C ALA A 442 10.84 -5.40 -2.04
N TYR A 443 9.53 -5.76 -2.09
CA TYR A 443 9.04 -6.93 -2.85
C TYR A 443 9.74 -8.23 -2.51
N GLY A 444 10.01 -8.44 -1.24
CA GLY A 444 10.74 -9.59 -0.75
C GLY A 444 12.25 -9.57 -1.05
N LEU A 445 12.76 -8.59 -1.81
CA LEU A 445 14.19 -8.46 -2.11
C LEU A 445 14.89 -7.61 -1.05
N GLU A 446 16.00 -8.11 -0.52
CA GLU A 446 16.90 -7.36 0.36
C GLU A 446 17.62 -6.26 -0.42
N ILE A 447 17.46 -5.01 0.01
CA ILE A 447 18.07 -3.82 -0.59
C ILE A 447 18.96 -3.14 0.45
N PRO A 448 20.23 -2.84 0.14
CA PRO A 448 21.08 -2.07 1.04
C PRO A 448 20.52 -0.64 1.19
N LEU A 449 20.17 -0.27 2.41
CA LEU A 449 19.65 1.06 2.73
C LEU A 449 20.81 2.05 2.94
N TRP A 450 21.82 1.64 3.68
CA TRP A 450 23.04 2.39 3.98
C TRP A 450 24.13 1.45 4.48
N TYR A 451 25.38 1.93 4.61
CA TYR A 451 26.52 1.12 5.04
C TYR A 451 27.04 1.61 6.38
N ALA A 452 26.88 0.77 7.40
CA ALA A 452 27.28 1.03 8.78
C ALA A 452 28.75 0.68 9.01
N PRO A 453 29.48 1.45 9.84
CA PRO A 453 30.72 0.98 10.43
C PRO A 453 30.51 -0.29 11.27
N LYS A 454 31.60 -1.01 11.53
CA LYS A 454 31.55 -2.19 12.39
C LYS A 454 30.94 -1.85 13.77
N ASN A 455 30.05 -2.71 14.23
CA ASN A 455 29.31 -2.59 15.50
C ASN A 455 28.36 -1.40 15.60
N THR A 456 27.91 -0.85 14.47
CA THR A 456 26.85 0.15 14.41
C THR A 456 25.58 -0.51 13.87
N SER A 457 24.46 -0.28 14.54
CA SER A 457 23.13 -0.71 14.12
C SER A 457 22.19 0.48 13.97
N ASP A 458 21.12 0.32 13.20
CA ASP A 458 20.06 1.31 13.12
C ASP A 458 19.41 1.50 14.51
N VAL A 459 19.23 2.76 14.91
CA VAL A 459 18.43 3.16 16.05
C VAL A 459 17.32 4.06 15.53
N PHE A 460 16.10 3.53 15.54
CA PHE A 460 14.94 4.23 15.01
C PHE A 460 14.47 5.30 15.99
N SER A 461 14.13 6.48 15.49
CA SER A 461 13.72 7.63 16.28
C SER A 461 12.90 8.61 15.43
N TRP A 462 12.13 9.50 16.09
CA TRP A 462 11.56 10.70 15.50
C TRP A 462 12.60 11.82 15.30
N ARG A 463 13.80 11.63 15.83
CA ARG A 463 14.97 12.49 15.61
C ARG A 463 15.89 11.85 14.58
N ARG A 464 16.95 12.57 14.20
CA ARG A 464 17.99 12.00 13.33
C ARG A 464 18.56 10.73 13.95
N SER A 465 18.54 9.66 13.20
CA SER A 465 19.03 8.35 13.64
C SER A 465 20.51 8.17 13.29
N THR A 466 21.06 7.03 13.67
CA THR A 466 22.48 6.70 13.51
C THR A 466 22.98 6.71 12.06
N ASP A 467 22.10 6.55 11.09
CA ASP A 467 22.44 6.54 9.66
C ASP A 467 22.75 7.92 9.08
N PHE A 468 22.28 9.02 9.69
CA PHE A 468 22.29 10.36 9.10
C PHE A 468 23.67 10.80 8.59
N ASP A 469 24.71 10.74 9.43
CA ASP A 469 26.05 11.16 9.05
C ASP A 469 26.69 10.21 8.04
N HIS A 470 26.37 8.91 8.12
CA HIS A 470 26.88 7.88 7.20
C HIS A 470 26.26 8.02 5.81
N VAL A 471 24.94 8.20 5.72
CA VAL A 471 24.23 8.48 4.48
C VAL A 471 24.74 9.78 3.84
N GLY A 472 24.96 10.82 4.65
CA GLY A 472 25.58 12.07 4.20
C GLY A 472 26.99 11.87 3.63
N ALA A 473 27.81 11.01 4.25
CA ALA A 473 29.13 10.68 3.74
C ALA A 473 29.09 9.83 2.46
N GLU A 474 28.11 8.93 2.31
CA GLU A 474 27.87 8.21 1.06
C GLU A 474 27.48 9.16 -0.07
N ALA A 475 26.55 10.09 0.18
CA ALA A 475 26.14 11.08 -0.80
C ALA A 475 27.30 11.99 -1.24
N ARG A 476 28.13 12.46 -0.29
CA ARG A 476 29.34 13.24 -0.62
C ARG A 476 30.33 12.46 -1.47
N ALA A 477 30.55 11.17 -1.19
CA ALA A 477 31.45 10.34 -2.00
C ALA A 477 31.00 10.27 -3.47
N VAL A 478 29.68 10.16 -3.72
CA VAL A 478 29.12 10.23 -5.08
C VAL A 478 29.37 11.60 -5.71
N ARG A 479 29.13 12.69 -4.99
CA ARG A 479 29.31 14.07 -5.51
C ARG A 479 30.76 14.41 -5.81
N GLU A 480 31.70 13.96 -4.98
CA GLU A 480 33.08 14.38 -5.01
C GLU A 480 34.00 13.42 -5.79
N SER A 481 33.64 12.13 -5.87
CA SER A 481 34.47 11.11 -6.50
C SER A 481 33.64 10.07 -7.25
N VAL A 482 33.36 8.91 -6.63
CA VAL A 482 32.62 7.83 -7.25
C VAL A 482 31.94 6.93 -6.19
N GLY A 483 30.70 6.60 -6.43
CA GLY A 483 29.95 5.61 -5.66
C GLY A 483 29.49 4.43 -6.51
N LEU A 484 29.32 3.28 -5.85
CA LEU A 484 28.75 2.05 -6.43
C LEU A 484 27.56 1.60 -5.60
N SER A 485 26.43 1.34 -6.25
CA SER A 485 25.20 0.83 -5.58
C SER A 485 24.56 -0.27 -6.39
N ASP A 486 23.86 -1.17 -5.68
CA ASP A 486 23.04 -2.23 -6.27
C ASP A 486 21.68 -1.65 -6.70
N ILE A 487 21.38 -1.77 -7.98
CA ILE A 487 20.11 -1.34 -8.59
C ILE A 487 19.28 -2.51 -9.10
N SER A 488 19.60 -3.73 -8.68
CA SER A 488 18.88 -4.94 -9.08
C SER A 488 17.40 -4.92 -8.69
N GLY A 489 17.03 -4.09 -7.72
CA GLY A 489 15.66 -3.91 -7.25
C GLY A 489 14.73 -3.08 -8.15
N PHE A 490 15.24 -2.45 -9.22
CA PHE A 490 14.37 -1.82 -10.23
C PHE A 490 13.58 -2.86 -11.00
N ALA A 491 12.35 -2.50 -11.45
CA ALA A 491 11.60 -3.30 -12.40
C ALA A 491 12.25 -3.25 -13.78
N LYS A 492 12.31 -4.38 -14.46
CA LYS A 492 12.90 -4.51 -15.79
C LYS A 492 11.97 -5.32 -16.69
N TYR A 493 11.61 -4.72 -17.83
CA TYR A 493 10.76 -5.40 -18.80
C TYR A 493 11.48 -5.44 -20.15
N ARG A 494 11.48 -6.63 -20.77
CA ARG A 494 11.90 -6.80 -22.16
C ARG A 494 10.66 -6.77 -23.02
N VAL A 495 10.66 -5.89 -24.01
CA VAL A 495 9.63 -5.86 -25.07
C VAL A 495 10.30 -6.21 -26.37
N SER A 496 9.69 -7.13 -27.14
CA SER A 496 10.23 -7.60 -28.43
C SER A 496 9.14 -7.99 -29.40
N GLY A 497 9.50 -8.04 -30.66
CA GLY A 497 8.63 -8.46 -31.76
C GLY A 497 8.36 -7.34 -32.76
N PRO A 498 7.91 -7.71 -33.99
CA PRO A 498 7.71 -6.74 -35.09
C PRO A 498 6.71 -5.63 -34.79
N GLY A 499 5.72 -5.87 -33.92
CA GLY A 499 4.76 -4.85 -33.44
C GLY A 499 5.22 -4.02 -32.25
N ALA A 500 6.38 -4.32 -31.66
CA ALA A 500 6.83 -3.72 -30.39
C ALA A 500 6.95 -2.18 -30.45
N ALA A 501 7.49 -1.66 -31.55
CA ALA A 501 7.67 -0.21 -31.70
C ALA A 501 6.32 0.51 -31.79
N ASP A 502 5.39 0.03 -32.60
CA ASP A 502 4.07 0.65 -32.76
C ASP A 502 3.25 0.59 -31.46
N TRP A 503 3.31 -0.55 -30.78
CA TRP A 503 2.64 -0.70 -29.48
C TRP A 503 3.21 0.25 -28.41
N LEU A 504 4.54 0.33 -28.29
CA LEU A 504 5.21 1.24 -27.33
C LEU A 504 4.93 2.70 -27.67
N ASP A 505 4.86 3.07 -28.94
CA ASP A 505 4.52 4.42 -29.38
C ASP A 505 3.07 4.80 -29.04
N HIS A 506 2.18 3.80 -28.91
CA HIS A 506 0.80 3.99 -28.46
C HIS A 506 0.66 4.09 -26.93
N ILE A 507 1.35 3.26 -26.15
CA ILE A 507 1.17 3.22 -24.70
C ILE A 507 2.05 4.21 -23.92
N LEU A 508 3.13 4.73 -24.54
CA LEU A 508 4.04 5.67 -23.92
C LEU A 508 3.87 7.06 -24.50
N ALA A 509 3.93 8.09 -23.68
CA ALA A 509 3.72 9.47 -24.11
C ALA A 509 4.97 10.10 -24.76
N CYS A 510 6.14 9.45 -24.71
CA CYS A 510 7.38 9.95 -25.32
C CYS A 510 7.48 9.64 -26.82
N ARG A 511 8.46 10.24 -27.52
CA ARG A 511 8.95 9.73 -28.81
C ARG A 511 9.88 8.53 -28.54
N LEU A 512 9.74 7.48 -29.34
CA LEU A 512 10.64 6.33 -29.22
C LEU A 512 12.09 6.76 -29.54
N PRO A 513 13.09 6.25 -28.79
CA PRO A 513 14.47 6.56 -29.06
C PRO A 513 14.99 5.81 -30.30
N ALA A 514 16.06 6.34 -30.91
CA ALA A 514 16.82 5.62 -31.91
C ALA A 514 17.54 4.41 -31.28
N VAL A 515 17.90 3.42 -32.09
CA VAL A 515 18.71 2.26 -31.63
C VAL A 515 20.00 2.74 -30.94
N GLY A 516 20.31 2.17 -29.80
CA GLY A 516 21.45 2.57 -28.96
C GLY A 516 21.21 3.83 -28.12
N ARG A 517 19.95 4.27 -28.01
CA ARG A 517 19.56 5.44 -27.18
C ARG A 517 18.51 5.09 -26.15
N MET A 518 18.40 5.95 -25.14
CA MET A 518 17.41 5.90 -24.07
C MET A 518 16.61 7.21 -24.07
N VAL A 519 15.42 7.16 -23.49
CA VAL A 519 14.55 8.33 -23.22
C VAL A 519 13.80 8.12 -21.91
N LEU A 520 13.46 9.21 -21.22
CA LEU A 520 12.47 9.15 -20.15
C LEU A 520 11.07 9.04 -20.77
N ALA A 521 10.31 8.06 -20.33
CA ALA A 521 9.05 7.65 -20.95
C ALA A 521 7.90 7.66 -19.93
N PRO A 522 7.16 8.79 -19.80
CA PRO A 522 5.91 8.80 -19.07
C PRO A 522 4.87 7.89 -19.73
N MET A 523 4.10 7.18 -18.91
CA MET A 523 2.94 6.40 -19.30
C MET A 523 1.71 6.99 -18.61
N LEU A 524 0.63 7.21 -19.37
CA LEU A 524 -0.56 7.92 -18.91
C LEU A 524 -1.80 7.00 -18.93
N LYS A 525 -2.79 7.30 -18.08
CA LYS A 525 -4.15 6.81 -18.19
C LYS A 525 -4.97 7.65 -19.16
N ASP A 526 -6.20 7.23 -19.49
CA ASP A 526 -7.12 7.97 -20.36
C ASP A 526 -7.43 9.39 -19.87
N ASP A 527 -7.43 9.60 -18.55
CA ASP A 527 -7.63 10.92 -17.91
C ASP A 527 -6.37 11.81 -17.92
N GLY A 528 -5.29 11.37 -18.55
CA GLY A 528 -4.01 12.07 -18.66
C GLY A 528 -3.12 11.97 -17.41
N LYS A 529 -3.52 11.26 -16.36
CA LYS A 529 -2.70 11.10 -15.15
C LYS A 529 -1.59 10.06 -15.35
N ILE A 530 -0.46 10.27 -14.66
CA ILE A 530 0.72 9.40 -14.79
C ILE A 530 0.45 8.06 -14.12
N ILE A 531 0.57 6.98 -14.88
CA ILE A 531 0.50 5.61 -14.36
C ILE A 531 1.87 4.94 -14.27
N GLY A 532 2.89 5.52 -14.84
CA GLY A 532 4.28 5.06 -14.76
C GLY A 532 5.25 6.07 -15.34
N ASP A 533 6.49 5.97 -14.89
CA ASP A 533 7.64 6.70 -15.39
C ASP A 533 8.80 5.72 -15.59
N PHE A 534 9.39 5.71 -16.78
CA PHE A 534 10.36 4.70 -17.16
C PHE A 534 11.57 5.30 -17.87
N SER A 535 12.70 4.59 -17.79
CA SER A 535 13.76 4.72 -18.76
C SER A 535 13.53 3.70 -19.88
N LEU A 536 13.17 4.16 -21.07
CA LEU A 536 12.99 3.32 -22.27
C LEU A 536 14.26 3.30 -23.08
N SER A 537 14.85 2.14 -23.28
CA SER A 537 16.03 1.90 -24.10
C SER A 537 15.67 1.11 -25.36
N ARG A 538 16.13 1.55 -26.53
CA ARG A 538 16.01 0.77 -27.76
C ARG A 538 17.32 0.05 -28.05
N LEU A 539 17.30 -1.26 -27.92
CA LEU A 539 18.50 -2.12 -28.06
C LEU A 539 18.71 -2.54 -29.52
N ASP A 540 17.63 -2.73 -30.25
CA ASP A 540 17.57 -3.12 -31.66
C ASP A 540 16.28 -2.57 -32.29
N ASP A 541 16.07 -2.79 -33.56
CA ASP A 541 14.87 -2.30 -34.29
C ASP A 541 13.56 -2.76 -33.59
N ASP A 542 13.49 -4.02 -33.16
CA ASP A 542 12.32 -4.66 -32.56
C ASP A 542 12.55 -5.09 -31.10
N SER A 543 13.56 -4.54 -30.40
CA SER A 543 13.91 -4.96 -29.05
C SER A 543 14.14 -3.76 -28.14
N PHE A 544 13.41 -3.72 -27.03
CA PHE A 544 13.42 -2.64 -26.07
C PHE A 544 13.66 -3.16 -24.64
N LEU A 545 14.31 -2.35 -23.81
CA LEU A 545 14.44 -2.57 -22.37
C LEU A 545 13.83 -1.38 -21.65
N ILE A 546 12.85 -1.66 -20.79
CA ILE A 546 12.16 -0.68 -19.95
C ILE A 546 12.63 -0.88 -18.50
N ILE A 547 13.09 0.18 -17.86
CA ILE A 547 13.47 0.18 -16.44
C ILE A 547 12.51 1.12 -15.71
N GLY A 548 11.94 0.64 -14.59
CA GLY A 548 10.99 1.40 -13.79
C GLY A 548 11.09 1.11 -12.29
N SER A 549 10.14 1.61 -11.54
CA SER A 549 10.09 1.41 -10.10
C SER A 549 9.82 -0.06 -9.74
N GLY A 550 10.71 -0.69 -8.99
CA GLY A 550 10.56 -2.08 -8.55
C GLY A 550 9.32 -2.31 -7.71
N ILE A 551 8.89 -1.29 -6.96
CA ILE A 551 7.68 -1.37 -6.14
C ILE A 551 6.39 -1.52 -6.97
N ALA A 552 6.42 -1.15 -8.22
CA ALA A 552 5.27 -1.17 -9.11
C ALA A 552 5.39 -2.22 -10.23
N GLU A 553 6.31 -3.18 -10.12
CA GLU A 553 6.54 -4.17 -11.18
C GLU A 553 5.25 -4.89 -11.60
N SER A 554 4.53 -5.46 -10.66
CA SER A 554 3.25 -6.16 -10.93
C SER A 554 2.15 -5.21 -11.38
N TYR A 555 2.11 -3.99 -10.84
CA TYR A 555 1.15 -2.95 -11.18
C TYR A 555 1.31 -2.50 -12.63
N HIS A 556 2.53 -2.17 -13.04
CA HIS A 556 2.81 -1.78 -14.43
C HIS A 556 2.65 -2.96 -15.39
N MET A 557 3.07 -4.17 -14.99
CA MET A 557 2.89 -5.36 -15.83
C MET A 557 1.41 -5.66 -16.08
N ARG A 558 0.55 -5.45 -15.10
CA ARG A 558 -0.91 -5.53 -15.27
C ARG A 558 -1.41 -4.58 -16.34
N TRP A 559 -0.95 -3.32 -16.33
CA TRP A 559 -1.30 -2.32 -17.34
C TRP A 559 -0.80 -2.71 -18.73
N PHE A 560 0.45 -3.13 -18.84
CA PHE A 560 1.02 -3.59 -20.09
C PHE A 560 0.21 -4.75 -20.70
N LEU A 561 -0.12 -5.75 -19.91
CA LEU A 561 -0.91 -6.90 -20.34
C LEU A 561 -2.34 -6.53 -20.77
N ALA A 562 -2.96 -5.56 -20.10
CA ALA A 562 -4.30 -5.09 -20.44
C ALA A 562 -4.36 -4.34 -21.80
N HIS A 563 -3.22 -3.81 -22.26
CA HIS A 563 -3.09 -3.06 -23.51
C HIS A 563 -2.25 -3.79 -24.56
N LEU A 564 -1.93 -5.08 -24.32
CA LEU A 564 -1.21 -5.89 -25.29
C LEU A 564 -2.12 -6.20 -26.49
N PRO A 565 -1.64 -6.00 -27.75
CA PRO A 565 -2.47 -6.27 -28.92
C PRO A 565 -2.69 -7.78 -29.12
N ASP A 566 -3.88 -8.16 -29.60
CA ASP A 566 -4.24 -9.56 -29.87
C ASP A 566 -3.52 -10.15 -31.11
N THR A 567 -2.72 -9.36 -31.80
CA THR A 567 -1.99 -9.76 -33.01
C THR A 567 -0.94 -10.85 -32.79
N GLY A 568 -0.45 -10.97 -31.53
CA GLY A 568 0.61 -11.92 -31.16
C GLY A 568 2.00 -11.56 -31.69
N ASP A 569 2.19 -10.34 -32.20
CA ASP A 569 3.45 -9.83 -32.75
C ASP A 569 4.25 -8.95 -31.74
N VAL A 570 3.76 -8.85 -30.52
CA VAL A 570 4.43 -8.17 -29.39
C VAL A 570 4.54 -9.15 -28.22
N GLU A 571 5.74 -9.27 -27.69
CA GLU A 571 6.04 -10.02 -26.47
C GLU A 571 6.57 -9.06 -25.41
N ILE A 572 6.04 -9.15 -24.18
CA ILE A 572 6.54 -8.45 -23.01
C ILE A 572 6.81 -9.41 -21.87
N ASN A 573 8.00 -9.34 -21.29
CA ASN A 573 8.42 -10.17 -20.17
C ASN A 573 9.00 -9.32 -19.06
N SER A 574 8.56 -9.54 -17.81
CA SER A 574 9.28 -9.05 -16.64
C SER A 574 10.52 -9.89 -16.41
N LEU A 575 11.67 -9.24 -16.26
CA LEU A 575 12.95 -9.91 -16.09
C LEU A 575 13.30 -10.16 -14.63
N GLY A 576 12.62 -9.52 -13.67
CA GLY A 576 12.87 -9.72 -12.25
C GLY A 576 14.37 -9.75 -11.91
N LEU A 577 14.84 -10.82 -11.27
CA LEU A 577 16.25 -11.03 -10.94
C LEU A 577 17.04 -11.77 -12.04
N ASP A 578 16.47 -12.09 -13.20
CA ASP A 578 17.19 -12.63 -14.35
C ASP A 578 18.10 -11.58 -14.99
N LEU A 579 17.83 -10.30 -14.74
CA LEU A 579 18.71 -9.18 -15.06
C LEU A 579 18.98 -8.39 -13.77
N VAL A 580 20.24 -8.32 -13.37
CA VAL A 580 20.70 -7.60 -12.16
C VAL A 580 21.64 -6.47 -12.54
N GLY A 581 21.80 -5.47 -11.67
CA GLY A 581 22.55 -4.30 -12.08
C GLY A 581 23.23 -3.53 -10.96
N LEU A 582 24.28 -2.80 -11.36
CA LEU A 582 24.99 -1.85 -10.51
C LEU A 582 24.95 -0.46 -11.14
N THR A 583 24.80 0.58 -10.32
CA THR A 583 25.06 1.95 -10.76
C THR A 583 26.40 2.43 -10.25
N LEU A 584 27.21 2.98 -11.18
CA LEU A 584 28.48 3.61 -10.91
C LEU A 584 28.32 5.11 -11.17
N ALA A 585 28.31 5.94 -10.13
CA ALA A 585 27.96 7.35 -10.21
C ALA A 585 28.98 8.26 -9.55
N GLY A 586 29.16 9.45 -10.11
CA GLY A 586 30.08 10.49 -9.65
C GLY A 586 31.08 10.92 -10.71
N PRO A 587 31.81 12.03 -10.52
CA PRO A 587 32.72 12.62 -11.51
C PRO A 587 33.84 11.66 -11.98
N LYS A 588 34.21 10.68 -11.15
CA LYS A 588 35.24 9.67 -11.48
C LYS A 588 34.66 8.37 -12.04
N SER A 589 33.38 8.25 -12.21
CA SER A 589 32.73 7.02 -12.70
C SER A 589 33.22 6.60 -14.09
N ARG A 590 33.48 7.57 -15.00
CA ARG A 590 34.03 7.27 -16.32
C ARG A 590 35.46 6.74 -16.24
N ASP A 591 36.32 7.34 -15.42
CA ASP A 591 37.71 6.92 -15.26
C ASP A 591 37.76 5.46 -14.79
N VAL A 592 36.92 5.11 -13.82
CA VAL A 592 36.79 3.74 -13.31
C VAL A 592 36.31 2.78 -14.41
N LEU A 593 35.18 3.10 -15.06
CA LEU A 593 34.63 2.20 -16.08
C LEU A 593 35.56 2.05 -17.30
N GLN A 594 36.16 3.15 -17.75
CA GLN A 594 37.12 3.12 -18.90
C GLN A 594 38.31 2.19 -18.63
N SER A 595 38.75 2.10 -17.39
CA SER A 595 39.83 1.17 -17.04
C SER A 595 39.42 -0.30 -17.11
N CYS A 596 38.12 -0.60 -17.18
CA CYS A 596 37.57 -1.95 -17.24
C CYS A 596 37.13 -2.38 -18.64
N VAL A 597 37.07 -1.45 -19.60
CA VAL A 597 36.54 -1.71 -20.96
C VAL A 597 37.58 -1.40 -22.02
N SER A 598 37.57 -2.14 -23.12
CA SER A 598 38.48 -1.91 -24.27
C SER A 598 37.94 -0.86 -25.26
N VAL A 599 36.66 -0.58 -25.22
CA VAL A 599 36.01 0.39 -26.10
C VAL A 599 36.07 1.79 -25.52
N ASP A 600 36.09 2.80 -26.38
CA ASP A 600 36.02 4.19 -25.95
C ASP A 600 34.63 4.54 -25.42
N ILE A 601 34.57 5.02 -24.17
CA ILE A 601 33.36 5.52 -23.51
C ILE A 601 33.47 7.02 -23.17
N SER A 602 34.32 7.74 -23.91
CA SER A 602 34.41 9.21 -23.82
C SER A 602 33.04 9.88 -24.04
N HIS A 603 32.97 11.20 -23.81
CA HIS A 603 31.72 11.95 -24.02
C HIS A 603 31.20 11.82 -25.45
N ASP A 604 32.11 11.82 -26.45
CA ASP A 604 31.73 11.77 -27.86
C ASP A 604 31.29 10.37 -28.30
N SER A 605 31.95 9.33 -27.78
CA SER A 605 31.62 7.93 -28.11
C SER A 605 30.43 7.37 -27.35
N MET A 606 30.16 7.89 -26.16
CA MET A 606 28.99 7.50 -25.35
C MET A 606 28.35 8.74 -24.72
N ARG A 607 27.47 9.39 -25.47
CA ARG A 607 26.75 10.61 -25.05
C ARG A 607 25.72 10.29 -23.94
N PHE A 608 25.29 11.31 -23.21
CA PHE A 608 24.20 11.19 -22.24
C PHE A 608 22.97 10.51 -22.88
N MET A 609 22.35 9.59 -22.17
CA MET A 609 21.24 8.73 -22.63
C MET A 609 21.64 7.82 -23.81
N ALA A 610 22.92 7.44 -23.93
CA ALA A 610 23.34 6.33 -24.79
C ALA A 610 23.27 5.01 -24.03
N ILE A 611 22.90 3.94 -24.73
CA ILE A 611 22.96 2.57 -24.23
C ILE A 611 23.77 1.72 -25.20
N LYS A 612 24.64 0.87 -24.68
CA LYS A 612 25.51 -0.02 -25.46
C LYS A 612 25.63 -1.39 -24.81
N GLN A 613 25.76 -2.41 -25.63
CA GLN A 613 26.23 -3.73 -25.19
C GLN A 613 27.76 -3.74 -25.34
N ILE A 614 28.46 -3.87 -24.22
CA ILE A 614 29.92 -3.85 -24.16
C ILE A 614 30.41 -4.86 -23.13
N ASP A 615 31.62 -5.37 -23.34
CA ASP A 615 32.27 -6.24 -22.37
C ASP A 615 33.05 -5.43 -21.34
N ILE A 616 32.80 -5.69 -20.08
CA ILE A 616 33.55 -5.17 -18.93
C ILE A 616 34.55 -6.27 -18.51
N GLY A 617 35.79 -6.15 -18.95
CA GLY A 617 36.72 -7.29 -18.95
C GLY A 617 36.18 -8.44 -19.83
N MET A 618 35.75 -9.54 -19.23
CA MET A 618 35.12 -10.69 -19.90
C MET A 618 33.60 -10.78 -19.61
N ILE A 619 33.01 -9.75 -19.03
CA ILE A 619 31.63 -9.76 -18.60
C ILE A 619 30.78 -9.04 -19.64
N PRO A 620 29.87 -9.75 -20.36
CA PRO A 620 28.96 -9.10 -21.27
C PRO A 620 27.93 -8.27 -20.47
N ALA A 621 27.81 -6.98 -20.79
CA ALA A 621 26.98 -6.04 -20.06
C ALA A 621 26.18 -5.14 -21.00
N ILE A 622 24.98 -4.74 -20.55
CA ILE A 622 24.23 -3.64 -21.12
C ILE A 622 24.55 -2.41 -20.26
N VAL A 623 25.14 -1.39 -20.86
CA VAL A 623 25.59 -0.19 -20.15
C VAL A 623 24.86 1.04 -20.68
N GLY A 624 24.08 1.66 -19.80
CA GLY A 624 23.41 2.94 -20.05
C GLY A 624 24.17 4.09 -19.41
N ARG A 625 24.41 5.18 -20.18
CA ARG A 625 24.98 6.40 -19.61
C ARG A 625 23.88 7.26 -19.01
N VAL A 626 23.47 6.91 -17.83
CA VAL A 626 22.42 7.56 -17.02
C VAL A 626 22.70 7.28 -15.55
N SER A 627 22.25 8.14 -14.67
CA SER A 627 22.26 7.91 -13.23
C SER A 627 21.10 8.66 -12.56
N TYR A 628 20.42 7.98 -11.67
CA TYR A 628 19.34 8.58 -10.86
C TYR A 628 19.88 9.56 -9.79
N THR A 629 21.21 9.56 -9.55
CA THR A 629 21.86 10.55 -8.66
C THR A 629 21.95 11.95 -9.28
N GLY A 630 21.71 12.05 -10.60
CA GLY A 630 21.88 13.29 -11.36
C GLY A 630 23.32 13.74 -11.60
N ASP A 631 24.31 12.89 -11.25
CA ASP A 631 25.71 13.06 -11.59
C ASP A 631 26.10 12.25 -12.82
N LEU A 632 27.32 12.41 -13.32
CA LEU A 632 27.86 11.52 -14.33
C LEU A 632 27.79 10.09 -13.80
N GLY A 633 27.19 9.19 -14.55
CA GLY A 633 27.06 7.81 -14.11
C GLY A 633 26.67 6.85 -15.20
N TYR A 634 26.72 5.60 -14.82
CA TYR A 634 26.43 4.46 -15.68
C TYR A 634 25.58 3.46 -14.91
N GLU A 635 24.52 2.99 -15.53
CA GLU A 635 23.77 1.81 -15.08
C GLU A 635 24.25 0.61 -15.89
N ILE A 636 24.69 -0.42 -15.19
CA ILE A 636 25.35 -1.59 -15.76
C ILE A 636 24.51 -2.81 -15.43
N TRP A 637 23.95 -3.44 -16.46
CA TRP A 637 23.04 -4.57 -16.33
C TRP A 637 23.71 -5.84 -16.86
N VAL A 638 23.64 -6.92 -16.08
CA VAL A 638 24.27 -8.22 -16.39
C VAL A 638 23.37 -9.37 -15.99
N ALA A 639 23.60 -10.56 -16.53
CA ALA A 639 23.03 -11.78 -15.99
C ALA A 639 23.55 -12.03 -14.56
N PRO A 640 22.73 -12.62 -13.66
CA PRO A 640 23.08 -12.76 -12.23
C PRO A 640 24.38 -13.51 -11.99
N ALA A 641 24.75 -14.45 -12.85
CA ALA A 641 26.01 -15.20 -12.76
C ALA A 641 27.27 -14.31 -12.83
N TYR A 642 27.17 -13.12 -13.41
CA TYR A 642 28.31 -12.21 -13.57
C TYR A 642 28.38 -11.12 -12.49
N LEU A 643 27.34 -10.93 -11.68
CA LEU A 643 27.25 -9.78 -10.78
C LEU A 643 28.39 -9.75 -9.74
N ASN A 644 28.77 -10.91 -9.22
CA ASN A 644 29.89 -11.02 -8.27
C ASN A 644 31.22 -10.56 -8.88
N SER A 645 31.49 -11.00 -10.11
CA SER A 645 32.74 -10.64 -10.82
C SER A 645 32.74 -9.17 -11.22
N LEU A 646 31.57 -8.64 -11.65
CA LEU A 646 31.43 -7.23 -11.98
C LEU A 646 31.65 -6.34 -10.75
N PHE A 647 31.07 -6.71 -9.61
CA PHE A 647 31.26 -5.98 -8.35
C PHE A 647 32.75 -5.90 -7.97
N ASP A 648 33.44 -7.03 -7.96
CA ASP A 648 34.87 -7.10 -7.59
C ASP A 648 35.72 -6.28 -8.55
N GLN A 649 35.47 -6.36 -9.86
CA GLN A 649 36.20 -5.63 -10.87
C GLN A 649 36.05 -4.12 -10.71
N LEU A 650 34.81 -3.63 -10.52
CA LEU A 650 34.53 -2.20 -10.33
C LEU A 650 35.10 -1.69 -9.01
N MET A 651 34.99 -2.43 -7.92
CA MET A 651 35.59 -2.06 -6.63
C MET A 651 37.10 -2.00 -6.70
N THR A 652 37.73 -2.95 -7.40
CA THR A 652 39.18 -2.97 -7.59
C THR A 652 39.67 -1.79 -8.45
N ALA A 653 38.99 -1.54 -9.56
CA ALA A 653 39.30 -0.42 -10.46
C ALA A 653 39.06 0.95 -9.79
N GLY A 654 38.04 1.03 -8.98
CA GLY A 654 37.64 2.25 -8.26
C GLY A 654 38.51 2.56 -7.04
N ALA A 655 39.36 1.64 -6.57
CA ALA A 655 40.14 1.81 -5.35
C ALA A 655 41.05 3.06 -5.40
N ALA A 656 41.66 3.32 -6.58
CA ALA A 656 42.51 4.51 -6.81
C ALA A 656 41.71 5.83 -6.76
N HIS A 657 40.40 5.77 -6.89
CA HIS A 657 39.46 6.91 -6.85
C HIS A 657 38.64 6.93 -5.55
N HIS A 658 39.05 6.15 -4.54
CA HIS A 658 38.32 6.05 -3.25
C HIS A 658 36.83 5.69 -3.42
N ILE A 659 36.54 4.75 -4.33
CA ILE A 659 35.14 4.28 -4.56
C ILE A 659 34.49 3.87 -3.25
N ARG A 660 33.24 4.30 -3.07
CA ARG A 660 32.46 3.98 -1.89
C ARG A 660 31.13 3.31 -2.25
N LEU A 661 30.75 2.31 -1.48
CA LEU A 661 29.40 1.78 -1.56
C LEU A 661 28.41 2.81 -1.00
N PHE A 662 27.24 2.91 -1.62
CA PHE A 662 26.15 3.75 -1.12
C PHE A 662 24.80 3.03 -1.25
N GLY A 663 23.92 3.28 -0.30
CA GLY A 663 22.62 2.63 -0.21
C GLY A 663 21.50 3.48 -0.79
N SER A 664 20.28 2.92 -0.73
CA SER A 664 19.07 3.56 -1.26
C SER A 664 18.70 4.86 -0.54
N ARG A 665 19.08 5.04 0.74
CA ARG A 665 18.87 6.31 1.47
C ARG A 665 19.70 7.45 0.88
N ALA A 666 20.98 7.18 0.56
CA ALA A 666 21.81 8.16 -0.13
C ALA A 666 21.33 8.42 -1.56
N LEU A 667 20.90 7.39 -2.30
CA LEU A 667 20.30 7.55 -3.61
C LEU A 667 19.06 8.46 -3.55
N ASN A 668 18.19 8.26 -2.55
CA ASN A 668 17.00 9.07 -2.34
C ASN A 668 17.35 10.55 -2.03
N ALA A 669 18.36 10.81 -1.20
CA ALA A 669 18.83 12.18 -0.95
C ALA A 669 19.36 12.84 -2.24
N LEU A 670 20.21 12.13 -2.98
CA LEU A 670 20.83 12.63 -4.23
C LEU A 670 19.81 12.96 -5.33
N ARG A 671 18.79 12.11 -5.52
CA ARG A 671 17.74 12.35 -6.51
C ARG A 671 16.84 13.55 -6.13
N LEU A 672 16.53 13.70 -4.83
CA LEU A 672 15.75 14.83 -4.32
C LEU A 672 16.42 16.16 -4.55
N GLU A 673 17.76 16.26 -4.38
CA GLU A 673 18.53 17.46 -4.69
C GLU A 673 18.44 17.88 -6.17
N LYS A 674 18.05 16.96 -7.07
CA LYS A 674 17.84 17.20 -8.50
C LYS A 674 16.36 17.36 -8.88
N ASN A 675 15.48 17.33 -7.92
CA ASN A 675 14.03 17.33 -8.13
C ASN A 675 13.55 16.16 -9.03
N TYR A 676 14.20 15.02 -8.93
CA TYR A 676 13.76 13.80 -9.61
C TYR A 676 12.70 13.10 -8.75
N GLY A 677 11.50 12.98 -9.28
CA GLY A 677 10.41 12.26 -8.62
C GLY A 677 10.60 10.75 -8.67
N SER A 678 9.84 10.04 -7.85
CA SER A 678 9.79 8.59 -7.79
C SER A 678 8.35 8.11 -7.77
N TRP A 679 8.08 7.03 -8.49
CA TRP A 679 6.75 6.40 -8.47
C TRP A 679 6.35 5.97 -7.06
N GLY A 680 5.08 6.21 -6.73
CA GLY A 680 4.52 5.94 -5.41
C GLY A 680 4.83 7.00 -4.35
N ARG A 681 5.60 8.03 -4.71
CA ARG A 681 5.90 9.19 -3.87
C ARG A 681 5.42 10.48 -4.55
N GLU A 682 6.29 11.15 -5.31
CA GLU A 682 5.95 12.37 -6.06
C GLU A 682 5.15 12.04 -7.32
N TYR A 683 5.39 10.90 -7.96
CA TYR A 683 4.66 10.45 -9.15
C TYR A 683 3.59 9.45 -8.73
N ARG A 684 2.33 9.82 -8.92
CA ARG A 684 1.16 9.05 -8.49
C ARG A 684 0.06 9.16 -9.55
N PRO A 685 -0.88 8.18 -9.62
CA PRO A 685 -1.92 8.16 -10.66
C PRO A 685 -3.05 9.19 -10.44
N ILE A 686 -2.77 10.25 -9.70
CA ILE A 686 -3.65 11.41 -9.44
C ILE A 686 -3.07 12.71 -9.97
N TYR A 687 -1.82 12.69 -10.43
CA TYR A 687 -1.14 13.87 -10.98
C TYR A 687 -0.87 13.70 -12.46
N GLY A 688 -0.98 14.79 -13.21
CA GLY A 688 -0.63 14.83 -14.62
C GLY A 688 0.82 15.22 -14.91
N PRO A 689 1.23 15.21 -16.18
CA PRO A 689 2.60 15.54 -16.58
C PRO A 689 3.04 16.95 -16.20
N VAL A 690 2.15 17.95 -16.31
CA VAL A 690 2.46 19.35 -15.96
C VAL A 690 2.62 19.49 -14.45
N GLU A 691 1.75 18.87 -13.68
CA GLU A 691 1.78 18.90 -12.22
C GLU A 691 3.06 18.30 -11.65
N THR A 692 3.57 17.24 -12.28
CA THR A 692 4.79 16.52 -11.87
C THR A 692 6.08 17.04 -12.52
N GLY A 693 5.99 17.96 -13.49
CA GLY A 693 7.14 18.46 -14.24
C GLY A 693 7.67 17.48 -15.30
N LEU A 694 6.89 16.45 -15.66
CA LEU A 694 7.23 15.49 -16.71
C LEU A 694 6.72 15.90 -18.10
N ASP A 695 6.06 17.02 -18.24
CA ASP A 695 5.51 17.52 -19.51
C ASP A 695 6.57 17.71 -20.61
N ALA A 696 7.80 18.05 -20.24
CA ALA A 696 8.94 18.13 -21.19
C ALA A 696 9.28 16.80 -21.87
N PHE A 697 8.87 15.67 -21.29
CA PHE A 697 9.09 14.33 -21.84
C PHE A 697 7.87 13.78 -22.58
N VAL A 698 6.75 14.51 -22.59
CA VAL A 698 5.54 14.18 -23.36
C VAL A 698 5.62 14.73 -24.77
N ALA A 699 5.57 13.85 -25.75
CA ALA A 699 5.64 14.21 -27.17
C ALA A 699 4.25 14.50 -27.72
N TYR A 700 3.66 15.62 -27.33
CA TYR A 700 2.31 16.03 -27.77
C TYR A 700 2.14 16.13 -29.29
N ASP A 701 3.22 16.38 -30.01
CA ASP A 701 3.27 16.61 -31.46
C ASP A 701 3.70 15.36 -32.27
N LYS A 702 3.89 14.21 -31.61
CA LYS A 702 4.19 12.97 -32.35
C LYS A 702 3.00 12.53 -33.21
N PRO A 703 3.26 11.93 -34.42
CA PRO A 703 2.20 11.52 -35.35
C PRO A 703 1.28 10.46 -34.76
N ALA A 704 1.83 9.51 -34.04
CA ALA A 704 1.06 8.46 -33.37
C ALA A 704 0.22 9.05 -32.23
N ASP A 705 -1.01 8.56 -32.11
CA ASP A 705 -1.81 8.83 -30.91
C ASP A 705 -1.34 7.96 -29.76
N PHE A 706 -1.52 8.45 -28.51
CA PHE A 706 -1.19 7.70 -27.33
C PHE A 706 -2.25 7.85 -26.24
N ILE A 707 -2.32 6.89 -25.34
CA ILE A 707 -3.29 6.86 -24.23
C ILE A 707 -3.15 8.15 -23.41
N GLY A 708 -4.27 8.84 -23.16
CA GLY A 708 -4.32 10.04 -22.34
C GLY A 708 -3.89 11.34 -23.05
N LYS A 709 -3.55 11.32 -24.35
CA LYS A 709 -3.04 12.50 -25.07
C LYS A 709 -3.96 13.71 -24.98
N SER A 710 -5.25 13.54 -25.21
CA SER A 710 -6.22 14.64 -25.20
C SER A 710 -6.34 15.30 -23.82
N ALA A 711 -6.37 14.49 -22.77
CA ALA A 711 -6.45 14.98 -21.39
C ALA A 711 -5.15 15.65 -20.95
N ALA A 712 -3.98 15.11 -21.30
CA ALA A 712 -2.68 15.74 -21.03
C ALA A 712 -2.50 17.06 -21.80
N LEU A 713 -3.03 17.18 -23.03
CA LEU A 713 -3.08 18.44 -23.76
C LEU A 713 -3.94 19.47 -23.04
N ALA A 714 -5.13 19.08 -22.57
CA ALA A 714 -6.01 19.97 -21.81
C ALA A 714 -5.36 20.45 -20.51
N GLU A 715 -4.66 19.57 -19.79
CA GLU A 715 -3.89 19.93 -18.60
C GLU A 715 -2.78 20.94 -18.95
N ARG A 716 -2.01 20.69 -20.02
CA ARG A 716 -0.97 21.61 -20.47
C ARG A 716 -1.51 22.99 -20.79
N ASP A 717 -2.62 23.06 -21.53
CA ASP A 717 -3.22 24.32 -21.98
C ASP A 717 -3.84 25.09 -20.79
N SER A 718 -4.32 24.41 -19.76
CA SER A 718 -4.82 25.04 -18.51
C SER A 718 -3.72 25.35 -17.49
N GLY A 719 -2.55 24.71 -17.60
CA GLY A 719 -1.42 24.86 -16.69
C GLY A 719 -1.44 23.96 -15.45
N GLY A 720 -2.44 23.06 -15.36
CA GLY A 720 -2.63 22.19 -14.19
C GLY A 720 -3.13 22.95 -12.95
N THR A 721 -3.45 22.22 -11.89
CA THR A 721 -3.93 22.78 -10.61
C THR A 721 -2.89 22.70 -9.50
N MET A 722 -1.93 21.81 -9.63
CA MET A 722 -0.86 21.54 -8.66
C MET A 722 0.51 21.72 -9.31
N ARG A 723 1.55 21.80 -8.50
CA ARG A 723 2.92 21.81 -8.99
C ARG A 723 3.87 21.12 -8.02
N LEU A 724 4.73 20.27 -8.56
CA LEU A 724 5.85 19.70 -7.81
C LEU A 724 6.88 20.81 -7.54
N CYS A 725 7.18 21.03 -6.26
CA CYS A 725 8.13 22.04 -5.81
C CYS A 725 9.17 21.41 -4.87
N SER A 726 10.41 21.90 -4.94
CA SER A 726 11.46 21.54 -3.99
C SER A 726 11.62 22.63 -2.93
N PHE A 727 11.79 22.21 -1.68
CA PHE A 727 12.01 23.08 -0.53
C PHE A 727 13.32 22.77 0.15
N VAL A 728 14.00 23.79 0.65
CA VAL A 728 15.11 23.65 1.60
C VAL A 728 14.55 23.86 3.00
N ILE A 729 14.68 22.85 3.84
CA ILE A 729 14.15 22.86 5.20
C ILE A 729 15.28 23.12 6.18
N GLU A 730 15.12 24.12 7.05
CA GLU A 730 16.01 24.33 8.19
C GLU A 730 15.65 23.35 9.32
N ALA A 731 16.38 22.25 9.39
CA ALA A 731 16.20 21.23 10.41
C ALA A 731 17.45 21.10 11.27
N LYS A 732 17.27 20.91 12.60
CA LYS A 732 18.39 20.75 13.55
C LYS A 732 18.66 19.29 13.88
N ASP A 733 17.66 18.61 14.46
CA ASP A 733 17.78 17.27 15.00
C ASP A 733 16.65 16.33 14.57
N ALA A 734 15.69 16.85 13.79
CA ALA A 734 14.63 16.08 13.16
C ALA A 734 14.44 16.57 11.74
N ASP A 735 14.28 15.64 10.80
CA ASP A 735 14.03 15.94 9.38
C ASP A 735 12.57 15.66 9.04
N VAL A 736 12.12 16.14 7.87
CA VAL A 736 10.82 15.76 7.31
C VAL A 736 10.81 14.27 6.96
N ILE A 737 9.69 13.63 7.16
CA ILE A 737 9.53 12.18 7.00
C ILE A 737 8.73 11.86 5.75
N GLY A 738 7.70 12.67 5.48
CA GLY A 738 6.73 12.54 4.40
C GLY A 738 5.31 12.80 4.89
N ASP A 739 4.49 13.33 3.99
CA ASP A 739 3.08 13.72 4.24
C ASP A 739 2.89 14.84 5.29
N GLU A 740 3.94 15.58 5.64
CA GLU A 740 3.77 16.76 6.49
C GLU A 740 3.15 17.90 5.68
N PRO A 741 2.16 18.61 6.25
CA PRO A 741 1.58 19.78 5.61
C PRO A 741 2.57 20.96 5.57
N ILE A 742 2.53 21.71 4.48
CA ILE A 742 3.23 22.98 4.38
C ILE A 742 2.22 24.11 4.58
N ALA A 743 2.37 24.86 5.66
CA ALA A 743 1.48 25.97 5.95
C ALA A 743 2.09 27.32 5.49
N HIS A 744 1.28 28.14 4.83
CA HIS A 744 1.60 29.52 4.50
C HIS A 744 0.59 30.47 5.17
N ASN A 745 1.06 31.35 6.05
CA ASN A 745 0.20 32.27 6.82
C ASN A 745 -0.93 31.55 7.59
N GLY A 746 -0.65 30.35 8.12
CA GLY A 746 -1.60 29.56 8.91
C GLY A 746 -2.60 28.73 8.06
N THR A 747 -2.51 28.79 6.74
CA THR A 747 -3.30 27.93 5.83
C THR A 747 -2.41 26.83 5.25
N VAL A 748 -2.89 25.57 5.30
CA VAL A 748 -2.23 24.42 4.67
C VAL A 748 -2.48 24.45 3.17
#